data_96b8372acfc94b60fe8ce023a7ed2518
#
_entry.id   96b8372acfc94b60fe8ce023a7ed2518
#
_cell.length_a   1.000
_cell.length_b   1.000
_cell.length_c   1.000
_cell.angle_alpha   90.00
_cell.angle_beta   90.00
_cell.angle_gamma   90.00
#
_symmetry.space_group_name_H-M   'P 1'
#
loop_
_entity.id
_entity.type
_entity.pdbx_description
1 polymer ?
#
loop_
_entity_poly.entity_id
_entity_poly.type
_entity_poly.pdbx_seq_one_letter_code
_entity_poly.pdbx_strand_id
1 'polypeptide(L)'
;MAEGEQGLNSHYAVHWQEEEFYYPRPEFIGQANCTDPDIFERFSLDNFPECFKEFGDLLDWDQYWHTTLDTSEAPVWKWFVGGRLNAAYNCVDRHLAKYKNKTAIHFVPELEEEPIIHMTYQELYRRVNETAAVLQDFCGLKAGDRVTLYLPMTPELPITMLACARLGVIHCQVFAGFSGKACGDRIWDSESEVLITMDAYYRSGKLLNHKANSDEAVAAAEKQGQKVKKVLVWRRYPGKYSSSTDMVEGRDFFADELMQKYKNAVIPPVSMPAEGILFLMYTSGSTGRPKGCQHSIGGYLSYVTWMSKYVQDIHPEDVYWCMADIGWITGHSFIVYGPLALGASTVIYEGVPTYPDPGRCWRLAEELDVNIFHTSPTAIRALRKVGGDEPAKYNYYFKHMTTVGEPIEPEVWRWYYEVVGKGKAVVVDTWWQTETGGFLCSTLPALQPMKPGSAGPGLPGIHPIVYDDDGNEIPPGAGKAGNLCIQNPWPGAFQTIWKDKERYIKSYYGKYCKNPQSTDWRDWPYMAGDAAVMAEDGYVRILGRIDDVINVSGHRLGTKEIESAALSAVEVAEAAVVAVPDEIKGTVPDLYVSLKPGYEATTELAKKVSDAVSDVLGKIAKPGHVYIVPDMPKTRSGKIMRRILASISSYNDVGDVTTLANPEVVEEIRHMVQG
;
A
#
# COMPACT_ATOMS: atom_id res chain seq x y z
N MET A 1 -16.24 37.68 33.65
CA MET A 1 -16.60 37.22 32.29
C MET A 1 -15.32 36.94 31.57
N ALA A 2 -14.79 35.77 31.75
CA ALA A 2 -13.65 35.16 30.99
C ALA A 2 -13.38 33.75 31.56
N GLU A 3 -14.36 32.86 31.53
CA GLU A 3 -14.22 31.45 31.97
C GLU A 3 -14.88 30.44 30.99
N GLY A 4 -15.19 30.87 29.76
CA GLY A 4 -15.96 30.06 28.81
C GLY A 4 -15.21 29.48 27.59
N GLU A 5 -13.95 29.83 27.35
CA GLU A 5 -13.25 29.44 26.09
C GLU A 5 -12.11 28.44 26.23
N GLN A 6 -11.76 28.01 27.44
CA GLN A 6 -10.65 27.03 27.62
C GLN A 6 -11.07 25.56 27.51
N GLY A 7 -12.35 25.23 27.36
CA GLY A 7 -12.85 23.85 27.42
C GLY A 7 -12.80 23.05 26.13
N LEU A 8 -12.64 23.68 24.96
CA LEU A 8 -12.80 23.02 23.64
C LEU A 8 -11.50 22.55 22.99
N ASN A 9 -10.35 23.06 23.43
CA ASN A 9 -9.05 22.77 22.84
C ASN A 9 -8.27 21.61 23.51
N SER A 10 -8.75 21.09 24.64
CA SER A 10 -7.98 20.14 25.46
C SER A 10 -8.08 18.67 25.01
N HIS A 11 -9.12 18.29 24.26
CA HIS A 11 -9.37 16.87 23.97
C HIS A 11 -8.55 16.29 22.82
N TYR A 12 -8.01 17.12 21.93
CA TYR A 12 -7.06 16.68 20.91
C TYR A 12 -5.59 16.79 21.37
N ALA A 13 -5.34 17.61 22.39
CA ALA A 13 -3.99 17.90 22.89
C ALA A 13 -3.44 16.83 23.86
N VAL A 14 -4.27 15.96 24.42
CA VAL A 14 -3.85 15.04 25.49
C VAL A 14 -2.86 14.00 25.03
N HIS A 15 -2.90 13.59 23.77
CA HIS A 15 -1.91 12.67 23.21
C HIS A 15 -0.60 13.33 22.75
N TRP A 16 -0.59 14.66 22.56
CA TRP A 16 0.60 15.41 22.15
C TRP A 16 1.46 15.87 23.34
N GLN A 17 1.00 15.72 24.57
CA GLN A 17 1.72 16.19 25.76
C GLN A 17 2.98 15.37 26.11
N GLU A 18 3.14 14.17 25.53
CA GLU A 18 4.36 13.40 25.61
C GLU A 18 4.92 13.19 24.20
N GLU A 19 5.53 14.25 23.63
CA GLU A 19 6.26 14.14 22.38
C GLU A 19 7.56 13.40 22.60
N GLU A 20 7.58 12.11 22.20
CA GLU A 20 8.79 11.32 22.18
C GLU A 20 9.46 11.45 20.81
N PHE A 21 10.73 11.83 20.82
CA PHE A 21 11.57 11.88 19.64
C PHE A 21 12.68 10.85 19.72
N TYR A 22 12.84 10.08 18.67
CA TYR A 22 13.90 9.11 18.50
C TYR A 22 14.81 9.59 17.38
N TYR A 23 16.13 9.54 17.61
CA TYR A 23 17.10 10.02 16.64
C TYR A 23 17.85 8.85 16.00
N PRO A 24 18.17 8.94 14.69
CA PRO A 24 18.99 7.95 14.03
C PRO A 24 20.38 7.92 14.65
N ARG A 25 20.99 6.75 14.66
CA ARG A 25 22.36 6.59 15.16
C ARG A 25 23.37 7.20 14.20
N PRO A 26 24.55 7.64 14.69
CA PRO A 26 25.62 8.20 13.85
C PRO A 26 26.02 7.25 12.71
N GLU A 27 26.05 5.94 12.97
CA GLU A 27 26.39 4.93 11.96
C GLU A 27 25.39 4.90 10.81
N PHE A 28 24.10 5.10 11.10
CA PHE A 28 23.06 5.21 10.06
C PHE A 28 23.24 6.51 9.27
N ILE A 29 23.40 7.64 9.96
CA ILE A 29 23.60 8.96 9.32
C ILE A 29 24.81 8.92 8.38
N GLY A 30 25.91 8.30 8.81
CA GLY A 30 27.17 8.23 8.05
C GLY A 30 27.07 7.45 6.72
N GLN A 31 26.06 6.58 6.57
CA GLN A 31 25.85 5.79 5.34
C GLN A 31 24.60 6.23 4.54
N ALA A 32 23.75 7.08 5.10
CA ALA A 32 22.47 7.44 4.50
C ALA A 32 22.59 8.13 3.15
N ASN A 33 21.68 7.81 2.24
CA ASN A 33 21.64 8.41 0.90
C ASN A 33 21.35 9.92 0.90
N CYS A 34 20.70 10.43 1.94
CA CYS A 34 20.35 11.85 2.08
C CYS A 34 20.78 12.39 3.43
N THR A 35 21.82 13.22 3.44
CA THR A 35 22.34 13.92 4.64
C THR A 35 22.38 15.44 4.47
N ASP A 36 21.90 15.93 3.32
CA ASP A 36 21.90 17.35 2.99
C ASP A 36 20.62 18.03 3.50
N PRO A 37 20.69 18.89 4.54
CA PRO A 37 19.53 19.57 5.09
C PRO A 37 18.90 20.59 4.13
N ASP A 38 19.67 21.11 3.16
CA ASP A 38 19.21 22.12 2.20
C ASP A 38 18.23 21.51 1.17
N ILE A 39 17.99 20.19 1.21
CA ILE A 39 17.03 19.51 0.35
C ILE A 39 15.63 20.12 0.46
N PHE A 40 15.20 20.54 1.66
CA PHE A 40 13.87 21.14 1.85
C PHE A 40 13.75 22.52 1.19
N GLU A 41 14.84 23.32 1.19
CA GLU A 41 14.88 24.61 0.51
C GLU A 41 14.89 24.42 -1.01
N ARG A 42 15.69 23.46 -1.53
CA ARG A 42 15.72 23.14 -2.96
C ARG A 42 14.35 22.68 -3.49
N PHE A 43 13.56 21.99 -2.65
CA PHE A 43 12.24 21.52 -3.00
C PHE A 43 11.09 22.40 -2.46
N SER A 44 11.38 23.67 -2.15
CA SER A 44 10.36 24.66 -1.80
C SER A 44 9.47 25.02 -3.00
N LEU A 45 8.32 25.64 -2.72
CA LEU A 45 7.40 26.10 -3.77
C LEU A 45 8.00 27.13 -4.72
N ASP A 46 9.04 27.86 -4.29
CA ASP A 46 9.76 28.83 -5.12
C ASP A 46 10.52 28.15 -6.26
N ASN A 47 10.94 26.91 -6.07
CA ASN A 47 11.66 26.11 -7.05
C ASN A 47 10.74 25.11 -7.80
N PHE A 48 9.44 25.11 -7.51
CA PHE A 48 8.47 24.26 -8.15
C PHE A 48 8.10 24.77 -9.56
N PRO A 49 7.98 23.89 -10.59
CA PRO A 49 8.09 22.44 -10.56
C PRO A 49 9.51 21.92 -10.87
N GLU A 50 10.48 22.80 -11.14
CA GLU A 50 11.78 22.43 -11.68
C GLU A 50 12.64 21.60 -10.72
N CYS A 51 12.39 21.69 -9.40
CA CYS A 51 13.04 20.84 -8.40
C CYS A 51 12.85 19.34 -8.65
N PHE A 52 11.73 18.94 -9.25
CA PHE A 52 11.45 17.53 -9.56
C PHE A 52 12.31 16.95 -10.71
N LYS A 53 13.13 17.77 -11.38
CA LYS A 53 14.17 17.25 -12.29
C LYS A 53 15.10 16.28 -11.59
N GLU A 54 15.44 16.51 -10.31
CA GLU A 54 16.27 15.60 -9.51
C GLU A 54 15.66 14.19 -9.41
N PHE A 55 14.33 14.06 -9.47
CA PHE A 55 13.66 12.75 -9.54
C PHE A 55 13.87 12.08 -10.90
N GLY A 56 13.68 12.83 -11.98
CA GLY A 56 13.89 12.36 -13.34
C GLY A 56 15.33 11.91 -13.60
N ASP A 57 16.32 12.63 -13.04
CA ASP A 57 17.75 12.35 -13.21
C ASP A 57 18.21 11.02 -12.57
N LEU A 58 17.36 10.38 -11.77
CA LEU A 58 17.61 9.02 -11.26
C LEU A 58 17.40 7.92 -12.30
N LEU A 59 16.80 8.24 -13.45
CA LEU A 59 16.46 7.29 -14.51
C LEU A 59 17.32 7.51 -15.75
N ASP A 60 17.46 6.45 -16.53
CA ASP A 60 18.03 6.51 -17.88
C ASP A 60 16.92 6.79 -18.89
N TRP A 61 17.12 7.81 -19.72
CA TRP A 61 16.17 8.28 -20.73
C TRP A 61 16.71 8.03 -22.13
N ASP A 62 15.84 7.56 -23.03
CA ASP A 62 16.13 7.53 -24.47
C ASP A 62 16.14 8.95 -25.06
N GLN A 63 15.24 9.79 -24.53
CA GLN A 63 15.13 11.20 -24.84
C GLN A 63 14.73 11.94 -23.58
N TYR A 64 15.47 12.99 -23.21
CA TYR A 64 15.11 13.88 -22.11
C TYR A 64 13.88 14.71 -22.44
N TRP A 65 13.16 15.10 -21.41
CA TRP A 65 11.97 15.98 -21.49
C TRP A 65 12.37 17.44 -21.80
N HIS A 66 11.41 18.19 -22.34
CA HIS A 66 11.56 19.63 -22.55
C HIS A 66 10.69 20.47 -21.60
N THR A 67 9.66 19.86 -20.97
CA THR A 67 8.78 20.53 -20.01
C THR A 67 8.62 19.62 -18.77
N THR A 68 9.00 20.14 -17.61
CA THR A 68 8.94 19.37 -16.36
C THR A 68 7.51 19.05 -15.95
N LEU A 69 6.62 20.05 -16.00
CA LEU A 69 5.19 19.92 -15.71
C LEU A 69 4.38 20.72 -16.72
N ASP A 70 3.42 20.07 -17.36
CA ASP A 70 2.37 20.72 -18.18
C ASP A 70 1.04 20.73 -17.41
N THR A 71 0.50 21.93 -17.20
CA THR A 71 -0.74 22.18 -16.47
C THR A 71 -1.91 22.56 -17.39
N SER A 72 -1.74 22.49 -18.71
CA SER A 72 -2.73 22.93 -19.71
C SER A 72 -4.09 22.22 -19.59
N GLU A 73 -4.10 21.00 -19.03
CA GLU A 73 -5.31 20.20 -18.79
C GLU A 73 -5.63 20.03 -17.30
N ALA A 74 -5.22 21.00 -16.46
CA ALA A 74 -5.45 20.93 -15.00
C ALA A 74 -6.87 20.43 -14.65
N PRO A 75 -7.00 19.57 -13.62
CA PRO A 75 -5.99 18.99 -12.76
C PRO A 75 -5.40 17.64 -13.26
N VAL A 76 -5.39 17.41 -14.58
CA VAL A 76 -4.66 16.26 -15.15
C VAL A 76 -3.23 16.71 -15.44
N TRP A 77 -2.32 16.26 -14.59
CA TRP A 77 -0.94 16.69 -14.60
C TRP A 77 -0.08 15.81 -15.52
N LYS A 78 0.70 16.42 -16.42
CA LYS A 78 1.64 15.70 -17.28
C LYS A 78 3.06 16.06 -16.89
N TRP A 79 3.80 15.05 -16.45
CA TRP A 79 5.18 15.22 -16.00
C TRP A 79 6.19 14.74 -17.04
N PHE A 80 7.32 15.44 -17.13
CA PHE A 80 8.43 15.11 -18.02
C PHE A 80 8.03 15.01 -19.49
N VAL A 81 7.23 15.99 -19.95
CA VAL A 81 6.64 16.01 -21.30
C VAL A 81 7.72 16.04 -22.38
N GLY A 82 7.56 15.19 -23.39
CA GLY A 82 8.54 14.96 -24.46
C GLY A 82 9.65 13.99 -24.07
N GLY A 83 9.74 13.59 -22.81
CA GLY A 83 10.67 12.56 -22.35
C GLY A 83 10.25 11.17 -22.86
N ARG A 84 11.25 10.33 -23.13
CA ARG A 84 11.02 8.93 -23.55
C ARG A 84 11.95 8.00 -22.80
N LEU A 85 11.41 6.89 -22.33
CA LEU A 85 12.14 5.88 -21.57
C LEU A 85 11.43 4.52 -21.62
N ASN A 86 12.09 3.49 -21.07
CA ASN A 86 11.45 2.20 -20.79
C ASN A 86 11.63 1.81 -19.33
N ALA A 87 10.53 1.45 -18.66
CA ALA A 87 10.58 1.11 -17.23
C ALA A 87 11.33 -0.21 -16.97
N ALA A 88 11.16 -1.23 -17.82
CA ALA A 88 11.89 -2.48 -17.66
C ALA A 88 13.40 -2.31 -17.89
N TYR A 89 13.81 -1.47 -18.85
CA TYR A 89 15.21 -1.12 -19.03
C TYR A 89 15.80 -0.53 -17.74
N ASN A 90 15.11 0.39 -17.14
CA ASN A 90 15.54 1.04 -15.90
C ASN A 90 15.61 0.09 -14.69
N CYS A 91 14.75 -0.93 -14.66
CA CYS A 91 14.73 -1.91 -13.56
C CYS A 91 15.67 -3.12 -13.78
N VAL A 92 16.07 -3.40 -15.02
CA VAL A 92 16.78 -4.64 -15.34
C VAL A 92 18.03 -4.39 -16.18
N ASP A 93 17.87 -3.90 -17.41
CA ASP A 93 18.93 -3.86 -18.44
C ASP A 93 20.11 -3.00 -18.01
N ARG A 94 19.87 -1.79 -17.50
CA ARG A 94 20.94 -0.85 -17.11
C ARG A 94 21.85 -1.40 -16.01
N HIS A 95 21.37 -2.39 -15.25
CA HIS A 95 22.13 -2.99 -14.14
C HIS A 95 23.06 -4.14 -14.61
N LEU A 96 22.87 -4.69 -15.81
CA LEU A 96 23.61 -5.87 -16.26
C LEU A 96 25.12 -5.64 -16.33
N ALA A 97 25.56 -4.47 -16.74
CA ALA A 97 26.99 -4.16 -16.83
C ALA A 97 27.73 -4.33 -15.49
N LYS A 98 27.07 -3.97 -14.39
CA LYS A 98 27.65 -3.99 -13.05
C LYS A 98 27.17 -5.16 -12.18
N TYR A 99 25.89 -5.50 -12.29
CA TYR A 99 25.19 -6.37 -11.33
C TYR A 99 24.63 -7.67 -11.93
N LYS A 100 25.01 -8.08 -13.14
CA LYS A 100 24.43 -9.26 -13.80
C LYS A 100 24.38 -10.53 -12.96
N ASN A 101 25.40 -10.76 -12.13
CA ASN A 101 25.51 -11.95 -11.27
C ASN A 101 24.96 -11.75 -9.85
N LYS A 102 24.52 -10.53 -9.54
CA LYS A 102 23.89 -10.21 -8.25
C LYS A 102 22.47 -10.71 -8.24
N THR A 103 21.99 -11.20 -7.11
CA THR A 103 20.59 -11.57 -6.91
C THR A 103 19.72 -10.30 -7.02
N ALA A 104 18.76 -10.33 -7.94
CA ALA A 104 17.72 -9.32 -8.08
C ALA A 104 16.51 -9.67 -7.22
N ILE A 105 16.11 -10.93 -7.21
CA ILE A 105 14.93 -11.43 -6.51
C ILE A 105 15.29 -12.66 -5.68
N HIS A 106 14.97 -12.62 -4.38
CA HIS A 106 14.89 -13.78 -3.52
C HIS A 106 13.42 -14.21 -3.46
N PHE A 107 13.07 -15.34 -4.03
CA PHE A 107 11.74 -15.90 -3.90
C PHE A 107 11.71 -16.92 -2.78
N VAL A 108 10.84 -16.69 -1.80
CA VAL A 108 10.63 -17.55 -0.66
C VAL A 108 9.26 -18.23 -0.78
N PRO A 109 9.23 -19.55 -1.03
CA PRO A 109 7.98 -20.32 -1.08
C PRO A 109 7.25 -20.32 0.27
N GLU A 110 5.94 -20.55 0.25
CA GLU A 110 5.19 -20.75 1.50
C GLU A 110 5.61 -22.05 2.21
N LEU A 111 5.78 -23.13 1.43
CA LEU A 111 6.19 -24.43 1.99
C LEU A 111 7.68 -24.43 2.33
N GLU A 112 8.02 -24.75 3.57
CA GLU A 112 9.41 -24.75 4.05
C GLU A 112 10.30 -25.83 3.42
N GLU A 113 9.71 -26.88 2.90
CA GLU A 113 10.42 -27.93 2.17
C GLU A 113 10.82 -27.53 0.73
N GLU A 114 10.27 -26.43 0.21
CA GLU A 114 10.68 -25.90 -1.10
C GLU A 114 11.90 -24.98 -0.91
N PRO A 115 12.90 -25.07 -1.82
CA PRO A 115 14.09 -24.24 -1.73
C PRO A 115 13.79 -22.77 -2.05
N ILE A 116 14.46 -21.86 -1.35
CA ILE A 116 14.50 -20.46 -1.71
C ILE A 116 15.19 -20.32 -3.09
N ILE A 117 14.60 -19.54 -3.97
CA ILE A 117 15.17 -19.27 -5.31
C ILE A 117 15.83 -17.91 -5.32
N HIS A 118 17.11 -17.88 -5.69
CA HIS A 118 17.91 -16.67 -5.85
C HIS A 118 18.08 -16.37 -7.33
N MET A 119 17.25 -15.45 -7.85
CA MET A 119 17.27 -15.07 -9.27
C MET A 119 18.22 -13.88 -9.48
N THR A 120 19.23 -14.06 -10.31
CA THR A 120 20.17 -12.97 -10.65
C THR A 120 19.55 -11.96 -11.62
N TYR A 121 20.15 -10.76 -11.73
CA TYR A 121 19.73 -9.77 -12.74
C TYR A 121 19.84 -10.32 -14.17
N GLN A 122 20.86 -11.15 -14.46
CA GLN A 122 20.99 -11.81 -15.75
C GLN A 122 19.85 -12.81 -16.02
N GLU A 123 19.44 -13.55 -15.00
CA GLU A 123 18.33 -14.49 -15.14
C GLU A 123 16.99 -13.74 -15.24
N LEU A 124 16.79 -12.70 -14.45
CA LEU A 124 15.62 -11.83 -14.56
C LEU A 124 15.50 -11.22 -15.96
N TYR A 125 16.62 -10.68 -16.51
CA TYR A 125 16.68 -10.17 -17.88
C TYR A 125 16.25 -11.23 -18.89
N ARG A 126 16.81 -12.44 -18.82
CA ARG A 126 16.45 -13.54 -19.71
C ARG A 126 14.96 -13.87 -19.63
N ARG A 127 14.43 -14.08 -18.42
CA ARG A 127 13.01 -14.43 -18.23
C ARG A 127 12.06 -13.31 -18.67
N VAL A 128 12.40 -12.06 -18.42
CA VAL A 128 11.62 -10.90 -18.89
C VAL A 128 11.56 -10.86 -20.42
N ASN A 129 12.69 -11.11 -21.11
CA ASN A 129 12.72 -11.15 -22.57
C ASN A 129 11.92 -12.32 -23.14
N GLU A 130 12.07 -13.52 -22.58
CA GLU A 130 11.32 -14.71 -22.99
C GLU A 130 9.79 -14.50 -22.81
N THR A 131 9.39 -13.91 -21.68
CA THR A 131 7.99 -13.56 -21.43
C THR A 131 7.49 -12.47 -22.38
N ALA A 132 8.29 -11.44 -22.66
CA ALA A 132 7.95 -10.41 -23.62
C ALA A 132 7.74 -11.00 -25.03
N ALA A 133 8.56 -11.96 -25.46
CA ALA A 133 8.37 -12.64 -26.72
C ALA A 133 7.05 -13.44 -26.78
N VAL A 134 6.67 -14.12 -25.69
CA VAL A 134 5.36 -14.78 -25.59
C VAL A 134 4.22 -13.78 -25.71
N LEU A 135 4.32 -12.66 -25.00
CA LEU A 135 3.27 -11.62 -25.02
C LEU A 135 3.15 -10.98 -26.42
N GLN A 136 4.28 -10.68 -27.07
CA GLN A 136 4.31 -10.05 -28.39
C GLN A 136 3.88 -11.01 -29.48
N ASP A 137 4.57 -12.14 -29.62
CA ASP A 137 4.44 -13.00 -30.80
C ASP A 137 3.27 -13.98 -30.69
N PHE A 138 3.08 -14.57 -29.48
CA PHE A 138 1.99 -15.53 -29.28
C PHE A 138 0.68 -14.83 -28.91
N CYS A 139 0.69 -13.88 -27.97
CA CYS A 139 -0.53 -13.16 -27.58
C CYS A 139 -0.89 -12.04 -28.56
N GLY A 140 0.06 -11.53 -29.35
CA GLY A 140 -0.14 -10.44 -30.30
C GLY A 140 -0.26 -9.07 -29.63
N LEU A 141 0.25 -8.93 -28.40
CA LEU A 141 0.18 -7.66 -27.63
C LEU A 141 1.24 -6.67 -28.13
N LYS A 142 0.86 -5.41 -28.15
CA LYS A 142 1.70 -4.25 -28.53
C LYS A 142 1.52 -3.10 -27.57
N ALA A 143 2.35 -2.07 -27.68
CA ALA A 143 2.27 -0.87 -26.85
C ALA A 143 0.86 -0.28 -26.84
N GLY A 144 0.36 0.01 -25.64
CA GLY A 144 -0.99 0.52 -25.37
C GLY A 144 -2.07 -0.55 -25.20
N ASP A 145 -1.81 -1.81 -25.53
CA ASP A 145 -2.74 -2.91 -25.21
C ASP A 145 -2.75 -3.18 -23.69
N ARG A 146 -3.85 -3.78 -23.18
CA ARG A 146 -4.02 -4.10 -21.77
C ARG A 146 -4.01 -5.61 -21.58
N VAL A 147 -3.43 -6.05 -20.48
CA VAL A 147 -3.40 -7.44 -20.04
C VAL A 147 -3.73 -7.52 -18.56
N THR A 148 -4.60 -8.45 -18.19
CA THR A 148 -4.90 -8.71 -16.77
C THR A 148 -3.97 -9.79 -16.23
N LEU A 149 -3.32 -9.49 -15.10
CA LEU A 149 -2.49 -10.41 -14.36
C LEU A 149 -3.25 -10.83 -13.10
N TYR A 150 -3.54 -12.11 -12.98
CA TYR A 150 -4.20 -12.69 -11.81
C TYR A 150 -3.29 -13.79 -11.25
N LEU A 151 -2.16 -13.34 -10.70
CA LEU A 151 -1.06 -14.19 -10.24
C LEU A 151 -0.81 -14.01 -8.74
N PRO A 152 -0.50 -15.08 -8.00
CA PRO A 152 -0.06 -15.00 -6.61
C PRO A 152 1.36 -14.44 -6.51
N MET A 153 1.88 -14.31 -5.27
CA MET A 153 3.21 -13.81 -4.96
C MET A 153 4.30 -14.79 -5.36
N THR A 154 4.48 -14.99 -6.67
CA THR A 154 5.52 -15.84 -7.28
C THR A 154 6.38 -15.02 -8.24
N PRO A 155 7.56 -15.52 -8.64
CA PRO A 155 8.45 -14.79 -9.55
C PRO A 155 7.82 -14.44 -10.91
N GLU A 156 6.88 -15.24 -11.36
CA GLU A 156 6.16 -15.03 -12.63
C GLU A 156 5.43 -13.69 -12.66
N LEU A 157 4.98 -13.19 -11.52
CA LEU A 157 4.26 -11.92 -11.43
C LEU A 157 5.15 -10.72 -11.79
N PRO A 158 6.24 -10.40 -11.07
CA PRO A 158 7.08 -9.25 -11.43
C PRO A 158 7.77 -9.45 -12.80
N ILE A 159 8.12 -10.68 -13.20
CA ILE A 159 8.66 -10.96 -14.53
C ILE A 159 7.65 -10.55 -15.61
N THR A 160 6.38 -10.89 -15.43
CA THR A 160 5.33 -10.54 -16.39
C THR A 160 5.05 -9.03 -16.40
N MET A 161 5.04 -8.36 -15.23
CA MET A 161 4.93 -6.91 -15.15
C MET A 161 6.06 -6.20 -15.91
N LEU A 162 7.30 -6.64 -15.72
CA LEU A 162 8.47 -6.09 -16.41
C LEU A 162 8.45 -6.41 -17.91
N ALA A 163 7.95 -7.58 -18.32
CA ALA A 163 7.77 -7.92 -19.73
C ALA A 163 6.72 -7.02 -20.40
N CYS A 164 5.61 -6.73 -19.71
CA CYS A 164 4.63 -5.75 -20.17
C CYS A 164 5.26 -4.35 -20.31
N ALA A 165 5.97 -3.89 -19.28
CA ALA A 165 6.67 -2.62 -19.30
C ALA A 165 7.69 -2.51 -20.43
N ARG A 166 8.39 -3.62 -20.73
CA ARG A 166 9.35 -3.72 -21.85
C ARG A 166 8.70 -3.45 -23.19
N LEU A 167 7.48 -3.94 -23.39
CA LEU A 167 6.70 -3.80 -24.62
C LEU A 167 5.84 -2.52 -24.66
N GLY A 168 5.71 -1.78 -23.57
CA GLY A 168 4.76 -0.70 -23.44
C GLY A 168 3.30 -1.19 -23.32
N VAL A 169 3.10 -2.45 -22.95
CA VAL A 169 1.79 -3.05 -22.65
C VAL A 169 1.35 -2.63 -21.23
N ILE A 170 0.11 -2.20 -21.09
CA ILE A 170 -0.46 -1.76 -19.82
C ILE A 170 -0.89 -2.99 -19.02
N HIS A 171 -0.25 -3.26 -17.89
CA HIS A 171 -0.67 -4.35 -17.03
C HIS A 171 -1.71 -3.91 -15.99
N CYS A 172 -2.65 -4.82 -15.72
CA CYS A 172 -3.71 -4.67 -14.73
C CYS A 172 -3.59 -5.82 -13.74
N GLN A 173 -2.82 -5.63 -12.66
CA GLN A 173 -2.67 -6.67 -11.64
C GLN A 173 -3.90 -6.73 -10.76
N VAL A 174 -4.42 -7.94 -10.58
CA VAL A 174 -5.51 -8.26 -9.66
C VAL A 174 -4.97 -9.12 -8.53
N PHE A 175 -5.28 -8.72 -7.29
CA PHE A 175 -4.87 -9.48 -6.11
C PHE A 175 -5.40 -10.92 -6.18
N ALA A 176 -4.52 -11.91 -6.10
CA ALA A 176 -4.86 -13.34 -6.24
C ALA A 176 -5.91 -13.82 -5.23
N GLY A 177 -6.04 -13.13 -4.11
CA GLY A 177 -7.06 -13.41 -3.10
C GLY A 177 -8.47 -12.90 -3.43
N PHE A 178 -8.70 -12.12 -4.48
CA PHE A 178 -10.05 -11.72 -4.88
C PHE A 178 -10.82 -12.88 -5.47
N SER A 179 -12.18 -12.76 -5.51
CA SER A 179 -13.04 -13.71 -6.20
C SER A 179 -12.89 -13.61 -7.72
N GLY A 180 -13.26 -14.66 -8.43
CA GLY A 180 -13.30 -14.65 -9.88
C GLY A 180 -14.17 -13.53 -10.43
N LYS A 181 -15.34 -13.27 -9.82
CA LYS A 181 -16.21 -12.15 -10.19
C LYS A 181 -15.48 -10.81 -10.10
N ALA A 182 -14.79 -10.55 -8.98
CA ALA A 182 -14.04 -9.30 -8.80
C ALA A 182 -12.91 -9.14 -9.82
N CYS A 183 -12.26 -10.23 -10.23
CA CYS A 183 -11.29 -10.23 -11.31
C CYS A 183 -11.96 -9.96 -12.66
N GLY A 184 -13.10 -10.58 -12.93
CA GLY A 184 -13.89 -10.40 -14.15
C GLY A 184 -14.33 -8.97 -14.38
N ASP A 185 -14.75 -8.27 -13.32
CA ASP A 185 -15.10 -6.85 -13.39
C ASP A 185 -13.92 -5.99 -13.85
N ARG A 186 -12.69 -6.34 -13.43
CA ARG A 186 -11.46 -5.63 -13.84
C ARG A 186 -11.04 -5.97 -15.26
N ILE A 187 -11.20 -7.22 -15.69
CA ILE A 187 -10.99 -7.65 -17.09
C ILE A 187 -11.92 -6.85 -18.01
N TRP A 188 -13.19 -6.74 -17.62
CA TRP A 188 -14.18 -5.97 -18.38
C TRP A 188 -13.84 -4.49 -18.44
N ASP A 189 -13.56 -3.84 -17.31
CA ASP A 189 -13.29 -2.40 -17.26
C ASP A 189 -12.00 -2.02 -17.99
N SER A 190 -10.94 -2.83 -17.84
CA SER A 190 -9.66 -2.63 -18.55
C SER A 190 -9.72 -3.01 -20.03
N GLU A 191 -10.76 -3.72 -20.48
CA GLU A 191 -10.86 -4.28 -21.82
C GLU A 191 -9.70 -5.22 -22.16
N SER A 192 -9.26 -6.00 -21.19
CA SER A 192 -8.20 -6.97 -21.39
C SER A 192 -8.70 -8.18 -22.21
N GLU A 193 -8.00 -8.51 -23.29
CA GLU A 193 -8.30 -9.69 -24.10
C GLU A 193 -7.42 -10.91 -23.75
N VAL A 194 -6.41 -10.69 -22.88
CA VAL A 194 -5.49 -11.71 -22.39
C VAL A 194 -5.49 -11.71 -20.89
N LEU A 195 -5.63 -12.90 -20.29
CA LEU A 195 -5.49 -13.16 -18.86
C LEU A 195 -4.26 -14.02 -18.63
N ILE A 196 -3.41 -13.64 -17.67
CA ILE A 196 -2.29 -14.45 -17.23
C ILE A 196 -2.54 -14.85 -15.78
N THR A 197 -2.50 -16.16 -15.54
CA THR A 197 -2.87 -16.74 -14.24
C THR A 197 -1.99 -17.93 -13.88
N MET A 198 -2.31 -18.59 -12.78
CA MET A 198 -1.64 -19.79 -12.27
C MET A 198 -2.68 -20.89 -12.02
N ASP A 199 -2.27 -22.14 -12.07
CA ASP A 199 -3.17 -23.27 -11.81
C ASP A 199 -3.59 -23.34 -10.35
N ALA A 200 -2.64 -23.29 -9.42
CA ALA A 200 -2.86 -23.38 -7.99
C ALA A 200 -1.69 -22.75 -7.20
N TYR A 201 -1.94 -22.40 -5.93
CA TYR A 201 -0.90 -21.95 -5.00
C TYR A 201 -1.30 -22.28 -3.55
N TYR A 202 -0.30 -22.33 -2.65
CA TYR A 202 -0.56 -22.49 -1.22
C TYR A 202 -0.83 -21.15 -0.53
N ARG A 203 -1.75 -21.17 0.45
CA ARG A 203 -1.98 -20.06 1.36
C ARG A 203 -2.34 -20.59 2.75
N SER A 204 -1.53 -20.27 3.75
CA SER A 204 -1.67 -20.79 5.13
C SER A 204 -1.79 -22.33 5.17
N GLY A 205 -0.94 -23.03 4.41
CA GLY A 205 -0.90 -24.48 4.30
C GLY A 205 -2.01 -25.12 3.44
N LYS A 206 -2.93 -24.33 2.87
CA LYS A 206 -4.01 -24.84 2.01
C LYS A 206 -3.69 -24.61 0.54
N LEU A 207 -3.79 -25.67 -0.26
CA LEU A 207 -3.70 -25.59 -1.72
C LEU A 207 -5.02 -25.03 -2.29
N LEU A 208 -4.93 -23.91 -2.99
CA LEU A 208 -6.06 -23.21 -3.60
C LEU A 208 -6.08 -23.48 -5.11
N ASN A 209 -7.23 -23.86 -5.64
CA ASN A 209 -7.47 -23.96 -7.08
C ASN A 209 -7.68 -22.56 -7.68
N HIS A 210 -6.62 -21.97 -8.20
CA HIS A 210 -6.67 -20.60 -8.73
C HIS A 210 -7.22 -20.54 -10.15
N LYS A 211 -7.04 -21.61 -10.92
CA LYS A 211 -7.59 -21.71 -12.28
C LYS A 211 -9.13 -21.68 -12.27
N ALA A 212 -9.78 -22.30 -11.29
CA ALA A 212 -11.22 -22.25 -11.16
C ALA A 212 -11.73 -20.80 -10.95
N ASN A 213 -11.05 -20.03 -10.11
CA ASN A 213 -11.34 -18.59 -9.95
C ASN A 213 -11.10 -17.80 -11.24
N SER A 214 -10.09 -18.19 -12.01
CA SER A 214 -9.79 -17.56 -13.30
C SER A 214 -10.85 -17.85 -14.36
N ASP A 215 -11.42 -19.06 -14.38
CA ASP A 215 -12.54 -19.39 -15.26
C ASP A 215 -13.81 -18.65 -14.88
N GLU A 216 -14.08 -18.49 -13.57
CA GLU A 216 -15.16 -17.62 -13.08
C GLU A 216 -14.94 -16.17 -13.54
N ALA A 217 -13.68 -15.68 -13.49
CA ALA A 217 -13.35 -14.32 -13.93
C ALA A 217 -13.62 -14.11 -15.42
N VAL A 218 -13.21 -15.07 -16.27
CA VAL A 218 -13.49 -15.04 -17.71
C VAL A 218 -14.99 -15.03 -17.96
N ALA A 219 -15.73 -15.92 -17.31
CA ALA A 219 -17.18 -16.00 -17.47
C ALA A 219 -17.90 -14.72 -17.00
N ALA A 220 -17.42 -14.08 -15.93
CA ALA A 220 -17.96 -12.82 -15.43
C ALA A 220 -17.68 -11.65 -16.38
N ALA A 221 -16.49 -11.58 -16.98
CA ALA A 221 -16.15 -10.58 -18.00
C ALA A 221 -16.97 -10.74 -19.27
N GLU A 222 -17.16 -12.00 -19.75
CA GLU A 222 -17.93 -12.30 -20.95
C GLU A 222 -19.41 -11.95 -20.79
N LYS A 223 -20.00 -12.16 -19.61
CA LYS A 223 -21.37 -11.70 -19.29
C LYS A 223 -21.55 -10.19 -19.43
N GLN A 224 -20.48 -9.43 -19.26
CA GLN A 224 -20.44 -7.97 -19.41
C GLN A 224 -20.04 -7.53 -20.85
N GLY A 225 -19.82 -8.50 -21.77
CA GLY A 225 -19.49 -8.25 -23.16
C GLY A 225 -18.00 -8.19 -23.49
N GLN A 226 -17.10 -8.43 -22.50
CA GLN A 226 -15.67 -8.46 -22.73
C GLN A 226 -15.19 -9.89 -23.01
N LYS A 227 -14.69 -10.14 -24.21
CA LYS A 227 -14.17 -11.45 -24.61
C LYS A 227 -12.71 -11.59 -24.22
N VAL A 228 -12.37 -12.64 -23.50
CA VAL A 228 -10.98 -13.08 -23.26
C VAL A 228 -10.59 -14.07 -24.35
N LYS A 229 -9.60 -13.70 -25.16
CA LYS A 229 -9.13 -14.49 -26.31
C LYS A 229 -8.12 -15.55 -25.91
N LYS A 230 -7.27 -15.26 -24.92
CA LYS A 230 -6.21 -16.16 -24.46
C LYS A 230 -6.07 -16.10 -22.95
N VAL A 231 -5.86 -17.26 -22.35
CA VAL A 231 -5.54 -17.44 -20.94
C VAL A 231 -4.21 -18.18 -20.85
N LEU A 232 -3.18 -17.54 -20.31
CA LEU A 232 -1.89 -18.17 -20.05
C LEU A 232 -1.88 -18.67 -18.61
N VAL A 233 -1.67 -19.97 -18.43
CA VAL A 233 -1.73 -20.64 -17.12
C VAL A 233 -0.33 -21.15 -16.75
N TRP A 234 0.26 -20.58 -15.71
CA TRP A 234 1.48 -21.10 -15.11
C TRP A 234 1.18 -22.33 -14.24
N ARG A 235 2.03 -23.35 -14.32
CA ARG A 235 1.96 -24.53 -13.46
C ARG A 235 2.89 -24.35 -12.26
N ARG A 236 2.31 -24.09 -11.09
CA ARG A 236 3.09 -23.92 -9.85
C ARG A 236 3.57 -25.27 -9.31
N TYR A 237 2.74 -26.31 -9.43
CA TYR A 237 3.01 -27.67 -8.94
C TYR A 237 2.75 -28.73 -10.00
N PRO A 238 3.58 -28.84 -11.06
CA PRO A 238 3.31 -29.71 -12.21
C PRO A 238 3.07 -31.18 -11.86
N GLY A 239 3.76 -31.71 -10.85
CA GLY A 239 3.62 -33.11 -10.42
C GLY A 239 2.47 -33.38 -9.45
N LYS A 240 1.95 -32.33 -8.77
CA LYS A 240 0.94 -32.47 -7.72
C LYS A 240 -0.47 -32.06 -8.18
N TYR A 241 -0.58 -31.14 -9.12
CA TYR A 241 -1.86 -30.48 -9.40
C TYR A 241 -2.20 -30.37 -10.88
N SER A 242 -1.25 -30.08 -11.76
CA SER A 242 -1.53 -29.70 -13.17
C SER A 242 -2.21 -30.79 -14.01
N SER A 243 -2.18 -32.06 -13.61
CA SER A 243 -2.93 -33.14 -14.31
C SER A 243 -4.44 -33.04 -14.15
N SER A 244 -4.93 -32.25 -13.18
CA SER A 244 -6.36 -32.00 -12.90
C SER A 244 -6.81 -30.58 -13.25
N THR A 245 -5.94 -29.76 -13.87
CA THR A 245 -6.29 -28.41 -14.27
C THR A 245 -7.20 -28.42 -15.47
N ASP A 246 -8.40 -27.87 -15.35
CA ASP A 246 -9.33 -27.72 -16.46
C ASP A 246 -8.81 -26.66 -17.46
N MET A 247 -8.62 -27.08 -18.70
CA MET A 247 -8.12 -26.23 -19.79
C MET A 247 -9.11 -26.18 -20.94
N VAL A 248 -9.49 -24.99 -21.36
CA VAL A 248 -10.39 -24.77 -22.51
C VAL A 248 -9.56 -24.73 -23.78
N GLU A 249 -9.80 -25.72 -24.68
CA GLU A 249 -9.10 -25.82 -25.95
C GLU A 249 -9.24 -24.54 -26.81
N GLY A 250 -8.13 -24.09 -27.39
CA GLY A 250 -8.07 -22.90 -28.24
C GLY A 250 -8.06 -21.56 -27.48
N ARG A 251 -8.35 -21.56 -26.16
CA ARG A 251 -8.29 -20.36 -25.29
C ARG A 251 -7.14 -20.43 -24.27
N ASP A 252 -6.98 -21.59 -23.62
CA ASP A 252 -6.08 -21.78 -22.49
C ASP A 252 -4.78 -22.46 -22.92
N PHE A 253 -3.65 -21.93 -22.47
CA PHE A 253 -2.32 -22.44 -22.83
C PHE A 253 -1.43 -22.48 -21.60
N PHE A 254 -0.65 -23.54 -21.43
CA PHE A 254 0.37 -23.59 -20.40
C PHE A 254 1.52 -22.64 -20.70
N ALA A 255 1.73 -21.66 -19.80
CA ALA A 255 2.73 -20.62 -20.00
C ALA A 255 4.15 -21.17 -20.02
N ASP A 256 4.48 -22.14 -19.17
CA ASP A 256 5.79 -22.78 -19.11
C ASP A 256 6.13 -23.56 -20.40
N GLU A 257 5.16 -24.14 -21.10
CA GLU A 257 5.35 -24.77 -22.41
C GLU A 257 5.62 -23.72 -23.49
N LEU A 258 4.93 -22.60 -23.45
CA LEU A 258 5.19 -21.49 -24.37
C LEU A 258 6.60 -20.92 -24.16
N MET A 259 7.03 -20.74 -22.91
CA MET A 259 8.37 -20.24 -22.58
C MET A 259 9.48 -21.10 -23.23
N GLN A 260 9.31 -22.42 -23.31
CA GLN A 260 10.30 -23.27 -23.97
C GLN A 260 10.47 -22.96 -25.46
N LYS A 261 9.40 -22.51 -26.15
CA LYS A 261 9.45 -22.13 -27.56
C LYS A 261 10.19 -20.82 -27.80
N TYR A 262 10.21 -19.94 -26.78
CA TYR A 262 10.84 -18.62 -26.84
C TYR A 262 12.13 -18.55 -26.04
N LYS A 263 12.70 -19.68 -25.69
CA LYS A 263 13.96 -19.77 -24.93
C LYS A 263 15.06 -18.94 -25.56
N ASN A 264 15.72 -18.11 -24.75
CA ASN A 264 16.76 -17.16 -25.15
C ASN A 264 16.31 -16.08 -26.16
N ALA A 265 15.03 -15.84 -26.32
CA ALA A 265 14.54 -14.69 -27.09
C ALA A 265 15.06 -13.37 -26.46
N VAL A 266 15.33 -12.40 -27.32
CA VAL A 266 15.74 -11.04 -26.95
C VAL A 266 14.81 -10.05 -27.64
N ILE A 267 14.04 -9.32 -26.85
CA ILE A 267 13.09 -8.31 -27.32
C ILE A 267 13.64 -6.92 -26.93
N PRO A 268 13.93 -6.03 -27.87
CA PRO A 268 14.34 -4.67 -27.53
C PRO A 268 13.27 -3.95 -26.69
N PRO A 269 13.67 -3.15 -25.70
CA PRO A 269 12.71 -2.34 -24.93
C PRO A 269 12.10 -1.26 -25.82
N VAL A 270 10.78 -1.13 -25.78
CA VAL A 270 10.05 -0.11 -26.55
C VAL A 270 10.23 1.24 -25.85
N SER A 271 10.73 2.24 -26.59
CA SER A 271 10.81 3.62 -26.11
C SER A 271 9.41 4.21 -25.96
N MET A 272 9.00 4.50 -24.74
CA MET A 272 7.66 5.00 -24.41
C MET A 272 7.69 6.48 -23.99
N PRO A 273 6.65 7.28 -24.29
CA PRO A 273 6.55 8.63 -23.74
C PRO A 273 6.43 8.57 -22.21
N ALA A 274 7.00 9.56 -21.53
CA ALA A 274 6.97 9.66 -20.05
C ALA A 274 5.56 9.65 -19.50
N GLU A 275 4.63 10.32 -20.18
CA GLU A 275 3.20 10.39 -19.86
C GLU A 275 2.41 9.13 -20.29
N GLY A 276 3.05 8.17 -20.95
CA GLY A 276 2.43 6.88 -21.30
C GLY A 276 1.99 6.11 -20.06
N ILE A 277 0.96 5.28 -20.20
CA ILE A 277 0.42 4.48 -19.08
C ILE A 277 1.30 3.26 -18.83
N LEU A 278 1.76 3.09 -17.58
CA LEU A 278 2.50 1.90 -17.17
C LEU A 278 1.55 0.78 -16.73
N PHE A 279 0.60 1.12 -15.87
CA PHE A 279 -0.38 0.16 -15.33
C PHE A 279 -1.68 0.83 -14.90
N LEU A 280 -2.71 -0.01 -14.71
CA LEU A 280 -3.96 0.34 -14.04
C LEU A 280 -4.03 -0.42 -12.71
N MET A 281 -4.13 0.32 -11.60
CA MET A 281 -4.35 -0.25 -10.27
C MET A 281 -5.78 0.01 -9.83
N TYR A 282 -6.53 -1.05 -9.57
CA TYR A 282 -7.92 -0.94 -9.18
C TYR A 282 -8.10 -0.82 -7.67
N THR A 283 -8.83 0.23 -7.25
CA THR A 283 -9.22 0.44 -5.86
C THR A 283 -10.73 0.28 -5.68
N SER A 284 -11.16 -0.01 -4.45
CA SER A 284 -12.58 -0.03 -4.10
C SER A 284 -13.15 1.39 -4.16
N GLY A 285 -14.20 1.59 -4.96
CA GLY A 285 -14.93 2.86 -5.01
C GLY A 285 -16.08 2.88 -4.00
N SER A 286 -16.40 4.07 -3.46
CA SER A 286 -17.59 4.29 -2.62
C SER A 286 -18.92 3.93 -3.32
N THR A 287 -18.92 3.89 -4.65
CA THR A 287 -20.10 3.58 -5.49
C THR A 287 -20.21 2.10 -5.88
N GLY A 288 -19.40 1.20 -5.31
CA GLY A 288 -19.40 -0.24 -5.60
C GLY A 288 -18.68 -0.66 -6.89
N ARG A 289 -18.41 0.28 -7.83
CA ARG A 289 -17.59 -0.03 -9.02
C ARG A 289 -16.12 0.26 -8.74
N PRO A 290 -15.19 -0.65 -9.09
CA PRO A 290 -13.75 -0.41 -8.95
C PRO A 290 -13.31 0.80 -9.77
N LYS A 291 -12.31 1.53 -9.27
CA LYS A 291 -11.67 2.66 -9.94
C LYS A 291 -10.30 2.21 -10.45
N GLY A 292 -10.07 2.24 -11.75
CA GLY A 292 -8.76 2.00 -12.34
C GLY A 292 -7.89 3.27 -12.24
N CYS A 293 -6.98 3.32 -11.27
CA CYS A 293 -6.01 4.41 -11.16
C CYS A 293 -4.94 4.27 -12.24
N GLN A 294 -4.85 5.26 -13.13
CA GLN A 294 -3.94 5.26 -14.27
C GLN A 294 -2.61 5.89 -13.89
N HIS A 295 -1.53 5.10 -13.84
CA HIS A 295 -0.19 5.60 -13.52
C HIS A 295 0.68 5.74 -14.76
N SER A 296 1.41 6.88 -14.82
CA SER A 296 2.34 7.18 -15.93
C SER A 296 3.66 6.42 -15.80
N ILE A 297 4.40 6.30 -16.89
CA ILE A 297 5.71 5.64 -16.90
C ILE A 297 6.76 6.52 -16.21
N GLY A 298 7.01 7.71 -16.74
CA GLY A 298 8.11 8.55 -16.29
C GLY A 298 7.87 9.17 -14.91
N GLY A 299 6.70 9.75 -14.70
CA GLY A 299 6.34 10.38 -13.43
C GLY A 299 6.33 9.39 -12.27
N TYR A 300 5.64 8.27 -12.45
CA TYR A 300 5.58 7.25 -11.40
C TYR A 300 6.95 6.63 -11.12
N LEU A 301 7.68 6.18 -12.16
CA LEU A 301 8.95 5.47 -11.95
C LEU A 301 10.00 6.36 -11.30
N SER A 302 10.13 7.63 -11.72
CA SER A 302 11.05 8.58 -11.10
C SER A 302 10.71 8.81 -9.61
N TYR A 303 9.42 8.93 -9.32
CA TYR A 303 8.92 9.15 -7.97
C TYR A 303 9.21 7.99 -7.03
N VAL A 304 8.85 6.76 -7.42
CA VAL A 304 9.10 5.59 -6.58
C VAL A 304 10.59 5.26 -6.44
N THR A 305 11.40 5.55 -7.46
CA THR A 305 12.86 5.40 -7.38
C THR A 305 13.46 6.35 -6.35
N TRP A 306 13.02 7.62 -6.34
CA TRP A 306 13.46 8.61 -5.38
C TRP A 306 13.04 8.22 -3.95
N MET A 307 11.77 7.79 -3.76
CA MET A 307 11.25 7.35 -2.46
C MET A 307 12.03 6.15 -1.93
N SER A 308 12.30 5.17 -2.78
CA SER A 308 13.09 3.98 -2.40
C SER A 308 14.52 4.36 -2.01
N LYS A 309 15.14 5.30 -2.73
CA LYS A 309 16.50 5.73 -2.46
C LYS A 309 16.63 6.56 -1.18
N TYR A 310 15.76 7.53 -0.98
CA TYR A 310 15.96 8.53 0.08
C TYR A 310 15.10 8.33 1.32
N VAL A 311 13.85 7.83 1.18
CA VAL A 311 12.98 7.56 2.33
C VAL A 311 13.24 6.18 2.91
N GLN A 312 13.39 5.16 2.05
CA GLN A 312 13.70 3.79 2.48
C GLN A 312 15.21 3.53 2.58
N ASP A 313 16.03 4.51 2.17
CA ASP A 313 17.50 4.46 2.22
C ASP A 313 18.08 3.18 1.57
N ILE A 314 17.50 2.78 0.42
CA ILE A 314 17.94 1.59 -0.30
C ILE A 314 19.22 1.88 -1.06
N HIS A 315 20.25 1.07 -0.81
CA HIS A 315 21.49 1.01 -1.59
C HIS A 315 21.49 -0.23 -2.49
N PRO A 316 22.27 -0.25 -3.57
CA PRO A 316 22.33 -1.41 -4.44
C PRO A 316 22.70 -2.72 -3.72
N GLU A 317 23.54 -2.67 -2.69
CA GLU A 317 23.98 -3.83 -1.90
C GLU A 317 22.95 -4.36 -0.91
N ASP A 318 21.87 -3.62 -0.65
CA ASP A 318 20.86 -4.02 0.33
C ASP A 318 20.01 -5.21 -0.14
N VAL A 319 19.58 -5.99 0.83
CA VAL A 319 18.46 -6.92 0.71
C VAL A 319 17.25 -6.29 1.36
N TYR A 320 16.31 -5.92 0.53
CA TYR A 320 15.09 -5.23 0.89
C TYR A 320 13.90 -6.19 0.92
N TRP A 321 13.17 -6.22 2.02
CA TRP A 321 11.97 -7.04 2.15
C TRP A 321 10.73 -6.21 2.44
N CYS A 322 9.85 -6.10 1.47
CA CYS A 322 8.50 -5.58 1.64
C CYS A 322 7.52 -6.74 1.77
N MET A 323 6.79 -6.80 2.88
CA MET A 323 5.80 -7.85 3.14
C MET A 323 4.42 -7.58 2.54
N ALA A 324 4.27 -6.54 1.72
CA ALA A 324 3.03 -6.31 0.99
C ALA A 324 2.87 -7.32 -0.16
N ASP A 325 1.64 -7.39 -0.68
CA ASP A 325 1.35 -8.16 -1.90
C ASP A 325 1.48 -7.25 -3.14
N ILE A 326 2.03 -7.77 -4.23
CA ILE A 326 2.14 -7.06 -5.52
C ILE A 326 0.76 -6.75 -6.11
N GLY A 327 -0.28 -7.43 -5.69
CA GLY A 327 -1.67 -7.10 -6.03
C GLY A 327 -2.15 -5.72 -5.53
N TRP A 328 -1.33 -5.01 -4.74
CA TRP A 328 -1.56 -3.65 -4.26
C TRP A 328 -0.46 -2.70 -4.78
N ILE A 329 -0.76 -1.40 -4.73
CA ILE A 329 0.21 -0.39 -5.15
C ILE A 329 1.54 -0.47 -4.37
N THR A 330 1.50 -0.84 -3.10
CA THR A 330 2.69 -0.99 -2.27
C THR A 330 3.67 -2.01 -2.86
N GLY A 331 3.15 -3.14 -3.33
CA GLY A 331 3.98 -4.15 -3.99
C GLY A 331 4.50 -3.70 -5.35
N HIS A 332 3.70 -2.97 -6.14
CA HIS A 332 4.17 -2.36 -7.38
C HIS A 332 5.34 -1.42 -7.11
N SER A 333 5.14 -0.46 -6.22
CA SER A 333 6.11 0.61 -5.93
C SER A 333 7.36 0.09 -5.20
N PHE A 334 7.19 -0.79 -4.21
CA PHE A 334 8.22 -1.13 -3.24
C PHE A 334 8.59 -2.62 -3.15
N ILE A 335 8.11 -3.47 -4.07
CA ILE A 335 8.69 -4.79 -4.32
C ILE A 335 9.32 -4.83 -5.73
N VAL A 336 8.64 -4.22 -6.72
CA VAL A 336 9.04 -4.34 -8.13
C VAL A 336 9.80 -3.09 -8.57
N TYR A 337 9.13 -1.98 -8.81
CA TYR A 337 9.71 -0.84 -9.55
C TYR A 337 10.79 -0.10 -8.79
N GLY A 338 10.56 0.33 -7.56
CA GLY A 338 11.52 1.14 -6.80
C GLY A 338 12.83 0.42 -6.50
N PRO A 339 12.83 -0.73 -5.80
CA PRO A 339 14.07 -1.46 -5.47
C PRO A 339 14.84 -1.94 -6.70
N LEU A 340 14.15 -2.46 -7.72
CA LEU A 340 14.81 -2.93 -8.93
C LEU A 340 15.38 -1.78 -9.77
N ALA A 341 14.73 -0.61 -9.79
CA ALA A 341 15.30 0.57 -10.43
C ALA A 341 16.62 1.02 -9.77
N LEU A 342 16.82 0.76 -8.48
CA LEU A 342 18.07 1.03 -7.77
C LEU A 342 19.12 -0.07 -7.90
N GLY A 343 18.80 -1.20 -8.52
CA GLY A 343 19.72 -2.34 -8.61
C GLY A 343 19.86 -3.11 -7.29
N ALA A 344 18.92 -2.97 -6.36
CA ALA A 344 18.89 -3.68 -5.09
C ALA A 344 18.36 -5.12 -5.24
N SER A 345 18.48 -5.91 -4.17
CA SER A 345 17.83 -7.23 -4.07
C SER A 345 16.48 -7.08 -3.37
N THR A 346 15.42 -7.64 -3.93
CA THR A 346 14.08 -7.64 -3.31
C THR A 346 13.64 -9.06 -2.95
N VAL A 347 12.89 -9.19 -1.84
CA VAL A 347 12.32 -10.46 -1.40
C VAL A 347 10.85 -10.56 -1.82
N ILE A 348 10.49 -11.65 -2.47
CA ILE A 348 9.11 -12.04 -2.78
C ILE A 348 8.76 -13.21 -1.87
N TYR A 349 7.80 -13.01 -0.98
CA TYR A 349 7.36 -14.02 -0.04
C TYR A 349 5.95 -14.50 -0.40
N GLU A 350 5.81 -15.79 -0.77
CA GLU A 350 4.53 -16.40 -1.13
C GLU A 350 3.62 -16.61 0.09
N GLY A 351 4.21 -16.74 1.27
CA GLY A 351 3.53 -17.07 2.51
C GLY A 351 2.84 -15.90 3.23
N VAL A 352 2.34 -16.18 4.43
CA VAL A 352 1.81 -15.18 5.35
C VAL A 352 2.74 -15.02 6.56
N PRO A 353 2.79 -13.84 7.20
CA PRO A 353 3.79 -13.52 8.22
C PRO A 353 3.84 -14.49 9.40
N THR A 354 2.70 -15.08 9.78
CA THR A 354 2.54 -15.91 10.97
C THR A 354 2.50 -17.42 10.70
N TYR A 355 2.68 -17.83 9.44
CA TYR A 355 2.64 -19.25 9.04
C TYR A 355 4.02 -19.72 8.56
N PRO A 356 4.45 -20.96 8.89
CA PRO A 356 3.75 -21.96 9.72
C PRO A 356 3.82 -21.68 11.23
N ASP A 357 4.70 -20.79 11.64
CA ASP A 357 4.95 -20.43 13.04
C ASP A 357 5.40 -18.94 13.15
N PRO A 358 5.33 -18.32 14.35
CA PRO A 358 5.67 -16.91 14.54
C PRO A 358 7.16 -16.56 14.32
N GLY A 359 8.06 -17.56 14.27
CA GLY A 359 9.48 -17.37 14.02
C GLY A 359 9.87 -17.29 12.56
N ARG A 360 8.97 -17.68 11.63
CA ARG A 360 9.27 -17.79 10.19
C ARG A 360 9.86 -16.52 9.61
N CYS A 361 9.25 -15.36 9.87
CA CYS A 361 9.74 -14.09 9.34
C CYS A 361 11.17 -13.76 9.80
N TRP A 362 11.47 -14.05 11.04
CA TRP A 362 12.76 -13.68 11.63
C TRP A 362 13.88 -14.63 11.19
N ARG A 363 13.55 -15.93 11.01
CA ARG A 363 14.48 -16.90 10.38
C ARG A 363 14.85 -16.47 8.97
N LEU A 364 13.86 -16.07 8.19
CA LEU A 364 14.09 -15.59 6.81
C LEU A 364 14.87 -14.28 6.78
N ALA A 365 14.61 -13.37 7.71
CA ALA A 365 15.37 -12.12 7.81
C ALA A 365 16.85 -12.39 8.12
N GLU A 366 17.14 -13.37 9.00
CA GLU A 366 18.51 -13.81 9.30
C GLU A 366 19.15 -14.56 8.11
N GLU A 367 18.44 -15.53 7.52
CA GLU A 367 18.95 -16.36 6.41
C GLU A 367 19.29 -15.57 5.16
N LEU A 368 18.48 -14.52 4.86
CA LEU A 368 18.63 -13.68 3.67
C LEU A 368 19.44 -12.41 3.91
N ASP A 369 19.95 -12.20 5.13
CA ASP A 369 20.64 -10.97 5.52
C ASP A 369 19.79 -9.70 5.21
N VAL A 370 18.49 -9.75 5.48
CA VAL A 370 17.59 -8.61 5.25
C VAL A 370 18.00 -7.45 6.13
N ASN A 371 18.26 -6.30 5.53
CA ASN A 371 18.68 -5.10 6.26
C ASN A 371 17.71 -3.92 6.15
N ILE A 372 16.71 -4.01 5.27
CA ILE A 372 15.59 -3.05 5.21
C ILE A 372 14.27 -3.82 5.19
N PHE A 373 13.38 -3.48 6.13
CA PHE A 373 12.12 -4.20 6.32
C PHE A 373 10.92 -3.25 6.24
N HIS A 374 10.00 -3.51 5.32
CA HIS A 374 8.81 -2.69 5.05
C HIS A 374 7.54 -3.51 5.24
N THR A 375 6.66 -3.10 6.15
CA THR A 375 5.45 -3.87 6.46
C THR A 375 4.31 -2.97 6.95
N SER A 376 3.13 -3.56 7.19
CA SER A 376 1.97 -2.83 7.71
C SER A 376 1.85 -2.94 9.23
N PRO A 377 1.29 -1.95 9.92
CA PRO A 377 0.95 -2.04 11.34
C PRO A 377 0.08 -3.26 11.68
N THR A 378 -0.83 -3.65 10.79
CA THR A 378 -1.62 -4.90 10.92
C THR A 378 -0.72 -6.14 11.00
N ALA A 379 0.28 -6.27 10.12
CA ALA A 379 1.22 -7.40 10.18
C ALA A 379 2.06 -7.37 11.46
N ILE A 380 2.50 -6.18 11.89
CA ILE A 380 3.25 -5.98 13.14
C ILE A 380 2.41 -6.42 14.34
N ARG A 381 1.15 -6.00 14.42
CA ARG A 381 0.23 -6.42 15.51
C ARG A 381 0.01 -7.94 15.51
N ALA A 382 -0.17 -8.55 14.33
CA ALA A 382 -0.33 -9.99 14.21
C ALA A 382 0.91 -10.75 14.70
N LEU A 383 2.10 -10.33 14.31
CA LEU A 383 3.37 -10.90 14.76
C LEU A 383 3.57 -10.72 16.28
N ARG A 384 3.29 -9.52 16.80
CA ARG A 384 3.34 -9.24 18.24
C ARG A 384 2.37 -10.12 19.04
N LYS A 385 1.15 -10.35 18.50
CA LYS A 385 0.11 -11.17 19.15
C LYS A 385 0.49 -12.62 19.29
N VAL A 386 1.11 -13.23 18.26
CA VAL A 386 1.40 -14.67 18.24
C VAL A 386 2.78 -15.03 18.77
N GLY A 387 3.71 -14.06 18.81
CA GLY A 387 5.09 -14.33 19.24
C GLY A 387 5.87 -13.04 19.50
N GLY A 388 5.45 -12.26 20.50
CA GLY A 388 6.07 -10.97 20.81
C GLY A 388 7.56 -11.02 21.13
N ASP A 389 8.07 -12.16 21.64
CA ASP A 389 9.47 -12.37 21.99
C ASP A 389 10.27 -13.12 20.90
N GLU A 390 9.60 -13.59 19.83
CA GLU A 390 10.25 -14.33 18.76
C GLU A 390 11.42 -13.57 18.10
N PRO A 391 11.30 -12.26 17.80
CA PRO A 391 12.40 -11.52 17.17
C PRO A 391 13.73 -11.60 17.91
N ALA A 392 13.69 -11.71 19.24
CA ALA A 392 14.90 -11.77 20.10
C ALA A 392 15.70 -13.06 19.94
N LYS A 393 15.11 -14.12 19.39
CA LYS A 393 15.74 -15.43 19.23
C LYS A 393 16.67 -15.52 18.01
N TYR A 394 16.61 -14.53 17.09
CA TYR A 394 17.30 -14.56 15.81
C TYR A 394 18.31 -13.42 15.68
N ASN A 395 19.38 -13.65 14.94
CA ASN A 395 20.50 -12.72 14.79
C ASN A 395 20.46 -11.99 13.45
N TYR A 396 19.34 -11.35 13.12
CA TYR A 396 19.24 -10.42 11.98
C TYR A 396 19.56 -8.99 12.42
N TYR A 397 19.83 -8.12 11.45
CA TYR A 397 20.06 -6.69 11.66
C TYR A 397 19.33 -5.83 10.62
N PHE A 398 18.28 -5.16 11.05
CA PHE A 398 17.66 -4.13 10.23
C PHE A 398 18.34 -2.77 10.47
N LYS A 399 18.88 -2.16 9.42
CA LYS A 399 19.34 -0.77 9.49
C LYS A 399 18.18 0.20 9.44
N HIS A 400 17.12 -0.17 8.70
CA HIS A 400 15.95 0.67 8.46
C HIS A 400 14.67 -0.17 8.40
N MET A 401 13.60 0.36 8.99
CA MET A 401 12.28 -0.25 8.98
C MET A 401 11.23 0.81 8.65
N THR A 402 10.24 0.45 7.84
CA THR A 402 9.16 1.35 7.46
C THR A 402 7.79 0.73 7.67
N THR A 403 6.78 1.56 7.93
CA THR A 403 5.38 1.13 8.05
C THR A 403 4.50 1.76 6.99
N VAL A 404 3.43 1.07 6.61
CA VAL A 404 2.60 1.46 5.47
C VAL A 404 1.15 0.98 5.61
N GLY A 405 0.24 1.73 5.00
CA GLY A 405 -1.14 1.31 4.72
C GLY A 405 -2.17 1.73 5.75
N GLU A 406 -1.75 2.01 6.96
CA GLU A 406 -2.57 2.56 8.04
C GLU A 406 -1.68 3.27 9.08
N PRO A 407 -2.21 4.20 9.87
CA PRO A 407 -1.45 4.79 10.97
C PRO A 407 -1.00 3.73 11.97
N ILE A 408 0.23 3.84 12.45
CA ILE A 408 0.76 2.97 13.50
C ILE A 408 0.53 3.60 14.88
N GLU A 409 0.00 2.82 15.81
CA GLU A 409 -0.18 3.25 17.19
C GLU A 409 1.18 3.38 17.90
N PRO A 410 1.39 4.41 18.76
CA PRO A 410 2.68 4.64 19.41
C PRO A 410 3.25 3.42 20.16
N GLU A 411 2.39 2.64 20.83
CA GLU A 411 2.83 1.44 21.53
C GLU A 411 3.28 0.31 20.59
N VAL A 412 2.64 0.17 19.44
CA VAL A 412 3.02 -0.81 18.41
C VAL A 412 4.32 -0.37 17.77
N TRP A 413 4.49 0.94 17.54
CA TRP A 413 5.71 1.54 17.03
C TRP A 413 6.90 1.29 17.98
N ARG A 414 6.72 1.51 19.31
CA ARG A 414 7.76 1.25 20.32
C ARG A 414 8.19 -0.22 20.32
N TRP A 415 7.23 -1.16 20.31
CA TRP A 415 7.55 -2.57 20.21
C TRP A 415 8.32 -2.89 18.91
N TYR A 416 7.92 -2.30 17.80
CA TYR A 416 8.58 -2.48 16.52
C TYR A 416 10.02 -1.95 16.56
N TYR A 417 10.24 -0.79 17.15
CA TYR A 417 11.56 -0.21 17.34
C TYR A 417 12.43 -1.01 18.32
N GLU A 418 11.92 -1.28 19.53
CA GLU A 418 12.70 -1.88 20.63
C GLU A 418 12.97 -3.36 20.41
N VAL A 419 11.95 -4.13 20.01
CA VAL A 419 12.04 -5.59 19.91
C VAL A 419 12.48 -6.02 18.51
N VAL A 420 11.77 -5.58 17.45
CA VAL A 420 12.10 -5.96 16.08
C VAL A 420 13.36 -5.24 15.60
N GLY A 421 13.43 -3.95 15.77
CA GLY A 421 14.59 -3.11 15.43
C GLY A 421 15.74 -3.18 16.43
N LYS A 422 15.58 -3.94 17.53
CA LYS A 422 16.57 -4.10 18.61
C LYS A 422 17.05 -2.76 19.20
N GLY A 423 16.19 -1.71 19.17
CA GLY A 423 16.53 -0.35 19.58
C GLY A 423 17.63 0.31 18.74
N LYS A 424 17.87 -0.17 17.52
CA LYS A 424 18.98 0.28 16.66
C LYS A 424 18.53 0.76 15.29
N ALA A 425 17.50 0.13 14.72
CA ALA A 425 17.00 0.46 13.41
C ALA A 425 16.34 1.85 13.39
N VAL A 426 16.42 2.53 12.26
CA VAL A 426 15.56 3.68 11.99
C VAL A 426 14.16 3.17 11.66
N VAL A 427 13.12 3.75 12.26
CA VAL A 427 11.72 3.38 12.01
C VAL A 427 10.95 4.60 11.55
N VAL A 428 10.47 4.59 10.31
CA VAL A 428 9.64 5.68 9.78
C VAL A 428 8.29 5.17 9.34
N ASP A 429 7.25 5.92 9.69
CA ASP A 429 5.91 5.70 9.15
C ASP A 429 5.77 6.42 7.81
N THR A 430 4.89 5.92 6.94
CA THR A 430 4.66 6.51 5.63
C THR A 430 3.17 6.69 5.39
N TRP A 431 2.77 7.90 5.01
CA TRP A 431 1.41 8.15 4.55
C TRP A 431 1.37 8.40 3.06
N TRP A 432 0.50 7.65 2.38
CA TRP A 432 0.25 7.71 0.96
C TRP A 432 -0.95 6.84 0.55
N GLN A 433 -1.30 6.86 -0.72
CA GLN A 433 -2.46 6.16 -1.27
C GLN A 433 -2.10 5.51 -2.61
N THR A 434 -2.96 4.64 -3.13
CA THR A 434 -2.83 4.12 -4.51
C THR A 434 -2.74 5.27 -5.52
N GLU A 435 -3.55 6.29 -5.30
CA GLU A 435 -3.65 7.50 -6.11
C GLU A 435 -2.37 8.33 -6.15
N THR A 436 -1.53 8.21 -5.13
CA THR A 436 -0.33 9.04 -5.01
C THR A 436 0.93 8.40 -5.59
N GLY A 437 0.88 7.08 -5.89
CA GLY A 437 1.99 6.33 -6.49
C GLY A 437 3.15 6.02 -5.54
N GLY A 438 3.40 6.87 -4.56
CA GLY A 438 4.44 6.73 -3.54
C GLY A 438 4.16 7.62 -2.33
N PHE A 439 5.10 7.69 -1.39
CA PHE A 439 4.95 8.40 -0.13
C PHE A 439 4.76 9.91 -0.33
N LEU A 440 3.89 10.53 0.48
CA LEU A 440 3.71 11.98 0.52
C LEU A 440 4.19 12.57 1.85
N CYS A 441 3.82 11.94 2.96
CA CYS A 441 4.36 12.30 4.27
C CYS A 441 5.17 11.14 4.82
N SER A 442 6.36 11.46 5.29
CA SER A 442 7.28 10.55 5.98
C SER A 442 8.43 11.36 6.55
N THR A 443 9.23 10.73 7.38
CA THR A 443 10.48 11.30 7.90
C THR A 443 11.63 10.95 6.95
N LEU A 444 12.47 11.93 6.57
CA LEU A 444 13.77 11.63 5.96
C LEU A 444 14.72 11.12 7.04
N PRO A 445 15.14 9.85 6.98
CA PRO A 445 15.62 9.13 8.16
C PRO A 445 16.91 9.68 8.77
N ALA A 446 17.79 10.34 7.98
CA ALA A 446 19.04 10.91 8.50
C ALA A 446 18.94 12.40 8.90
N LEU A 447 17.86 13.08 8.48
CA LEU A 447 17.71 14.54 8.66
C LEU A 447 16.69 14.91 9.74
N GLN A 448 15.75 14.03 10.02
CA GLN A 448 14.60 14.33 10.88
C GLN A 448 14.43 13.25 11.95
N PRO A 449 13.99 13.61 13.17
CA PRO A 449 13.73 12.64 14.22
C PRO A 449 12.51 11.78 13.88
N MET A 450 12.52 10.54 14.35
CA MET A 450 11.35 9.64 14.33
C MET A 450 10.38 10.02 15.44
N LYS A 451 9.07 10.03 15.14
CA LYS A 451 8.02 10.40 16.09
C LYS A 451 6.92 9.33 16.08
N PRO A 452 6.79 8.54 17.17
CA PRO A 452 5.77 7.48 17.24
C PRO A 452 4.35 7.99 16.99
N GLY A 453 3.59 7.31 16.12
CA GLY A 453 2.22 7.67 15.78
C GLY A 453 2.07 8.86 14.84
N SER A 454 3.17 9.35 14.25
CA SER A 454 3.12 10.37 13.20
C SER A 454 3.61 9.82 11.88
N ALA A 455 2.94 10.19 10.79
CA ALA A 455 3.37 9.87 9.43
C ALA A 455 4.57 10.74 8.97
N GLY A 456 5.10 11.63 9.82
CA GLY A 456 6.14 12.57 9.46
C GLY A 456 5.61 13.83 8.77
N PRO A 457 6.49 14.77 8.41
CA PRO A 457 6.14 15.96 7.63
C PRO A 457 5.97 15.64 6.14
N GLY A 458 5.60 16.63 5.35
CA GLY A 458 5.68 16.53 3.89
C GLY A 458 7.10 16.25 3.42
N LEU A 459 7.24 15.29 2.51
CA LEU A 459 8.53 15.00 1.88
C LEU A 459 8.98 16.15 0.96
N PRO A 460 10.27 16.24 0.59
CA PRO A 460 10.76 17.25 -0.31
C PRO A 460 9.89 17.40 -1.58
N GLY A 461 9.40 18.61 -1.81
CA GLY A 461 8.49 18.94 -2.90
C GLY A 461 7.01 18.61 -2.65
N ILE A 462 6.65 18.12 -1.48
CA ILE A 462 5.27 17.82 -1.08
C ILE A 462 4.85 18.78 0.03
N HIS A 463 3.79 19.54 -0.21
CA HIS A 463 3.29 20.55 0.72
C HIS A 463 1.90 20.17 1.24
N PRO A 464 1.82 19.41 2.35
CA PRO A 464 0.56 19.08 2.99
C PRO A 464 -0.06 20.34 3.61
N ILE A 465 -1.38 20.42 3.54
CA ILE A 465 -2.20 21.48 4.12
C ILE A 465 -3.46 20.86 4.70
N VAL A 466 -3.96 21.38 5.81
CA VAL A 466 -5.18 20.91 6.45
C VAL A 466 -6.26 21.97 6.30
N TYR A 467 -7.40 21.61 5.72
CA TYR A 467 -8.55 22.49 5.57
C TYR A 467 -9.69 22.07 6.51
N ASP A 468 -10.44 23.07 7.01
CA ASP A 468 -11.77 22.81 7.58
C ASP A 468 -12.80 22.49 6.47
N ASP A 469 -14.05 22.22 6.84
CA ASP A 469 -15.09 21.91 5.86
C ASP A 469 -15.49 23.10 5.00
N ASP A 470 -15.25 24.32 5.46
CA ASP A 470 -15.53 25.56 4.76
C ASP A 470 -14.39 25.99 3.82
N GLY A 471 -13.28 25.26 3.83
CA GLY A 471 -12.11 25.51 3.00
C GLY A 471 -11.12 26.52 3.59
N ASN A 472 -11.24 26.83 4.88
CA ASN A 472 -10.24 27.65 5.57
C ASN A 472 -9.07 26.77 6.01
N GLU A 473 -7.85 27.29 5.88
CA GLU A 473 -6.66 26.61 6.33
C GLU A 473 -6.63 26.54 7.87
N ILE A 474 -6.34 25.35 8.40
CA ILE A 474 -6.05 25.12 9.80
C ILE A 474 -4.54 25.21 9.97
N PRO A 475 -3.99 26.23 10.65
CA PRO A 475 -2.56 26.39 10.80
C PRO A 475 -1.90 25.22 11.55
N PRO A 476 -0.62 24.86 11.20
CA PRO A 476 0.16 23.94 12.02
C PRO A 476 0.17 24.38 13.51
N GLY A 477 0.11 23.42 14.41
CA GLY A 477 0.07 23.68 15.86
C GLY A 477 -1.28 24.14 16.42
N ALA A 478 -2.30 24.34 15.60
CA ALA A 478 -3.63 24.74 16.08
C ALA A 478 -4.38 23.66 16.89
N GLY A 479 -3.88 22.41 16.89
CA GLY A 479 -4.50 21.29 17.60
C GLY A 479 -5.87 20.89 17.06
N LYS A 480 -6.25 21.33 15.87
CA LYS A 480 -7.55 21.05 15.24
C LYS A 480 -7.40 20.04 14.10
N ALA A 481 -8.33 19.10 14.06
CA ALA A 481 -8.44 18.16 12.94
C ALA A 481 -9.15 18.80 11.74
N GLY A 482 -8.71 18.41 10.54
CA GLY A 482 -9.35 18.81 9.30
C GLY A 482 -9.07 17.82 8.17
N ASN A 483 -9.42 18.21 6.97
CA ASN A 483 -9.25 17.42 5.76
C ASN A 483 -7.82 17.60 5.24
N LEU A 484 -7.05 16.51 5.16
CA LEU A 484 -5.70 16.54 4.62
C LEU A 484 -5.73 16.72 3.10
N CYS A 485 -5.03 17.73 2.65
CA CYS A 485 -4.85 18.05 1.24
C CYS A 485 -3.37 18.21 0.92
N ILE A 486 -3.02 18.10 -0.36
CA ILE A 486 -1.70 18.44 -0.88
C ILE A 486 -1.85 19.64 -1.81
N GLN A 487 -1.06 20.68 -1.56
CA GLN A 487 -1.20 21.96 -2.23
C GLN A 487 -0.76 21.94 -3.70
N ASN A 488 0.30 21.20 -4.00
CA ASN A 488 0.92 21.16 -5.32
C ASN A 488 0.90 19.75 -5.93
N PRO A 489 0.89 19.61 -7.27
CA PRO A 489 1.03 18.30 -7.90
C PRO A 489 2.45 17.72 -7.73
N TRP A 490 2.59 16.40 -7.91
CA TRP A 490 3.85 15.66 -7.82
C TRP A 490 3.90 14.57 -8.91
N PRO A 491 5.10 14.12 -9.32
CA PRO A 491 5.25 13.22 -10.46
C PRO A 491 4.60 11.86 -10.29
N GLY A 492 4.53 11.35 -9.05
CA GLY A 492 3.94 10.04 -8.72
C GLY A 492 2.42 10.00 -8.73
N ALA A 493 1.74 11.16 -8.78
CA ALA A 493 0.29 11.22 -8.81
C ALA A 493 -0.28 10.44 -10.00
N PHE A 494 -1.35 9.67 -9.78
CA PHE A 494 -2.05 9.04 -10.88
C PHE A 494 -2.63 10.10 -11.83
N GLN A 495 -2.64 9.80 -13.12
CA GLN A 495 -3.05 10.78 -14.13
C GLN A 495 -4.55 11.03 -14.12
N THR A 496 -5.33 9.97 -13.97
CA THR A 496 -6.80 10.01 -13.93
C THR A 496 -7.37 8.66 -13.50
N ILE A 497 -8.69 8.58 -13.33
CA ILE A 497 -9.42 7.31 -13.31
C ILE A 497 -9.64 6.86 -14.77
N TRP A 498 -9.32 5.62 -15.06
CA TRP A 498 -9.49 5.01 -16.38
C TRP A 498 -10.91 5.23 -16.89
N LYS A 499 -11.03 5.89 -18.05
CA LYS A 499 -12.29 6.25 -18.72
C LYS A 499 -13.27 7.14 -17.92
N ASP A 500 -12.84 7.74 -16.80
CA ASP A 500 -13.74 8.51 -15.93
C ASP A 500 -13.05 9.76 -15.34
N LYS A 501 -12.69 10.70 -16.24
CA LYS A 501 -12.05 11.98 -15.88
C LYS A 501 -12.95 12.85 -14.98
N GLU A 502 -14.25 12.81 -15.17
CA GLU A 502 -15.19 13.60 -14.35
C GLU A 502 -15.17 13.15 -12.88
N ARG A 503 -15.22 11.83 -12.68
CA ARG A 503 -15.10 11.23 -11.34
C ARG A 503 -13.76 11.53 -10.68
N TYR A 504 -12.66 11.52 -11.46
CA TYR A 504 -11.34 11.92 -10.97
C TYR A 504 -11.34 13.33 -10.41
N ILE A 505 -11.79 14.32 -11.21
CA ILE A 505 -11.84 15.72 -10.82
C ILE A 505 -12.75 15.89 -9.59
N LYS A 506 -13.96 15.35 -9.65
CA LYS A 506 -14.95 15.48 -8.57
C LYS A 506 -14.45 14.88 -7.25
N SER A 507 -13.79 13.71 -7.30
CA SER A 507 -13.41 12.96 -6.09
C SER A 507 -12.16 13.51 -5.39
N TYR A 508 -11.22 14.07 -6.15
CA TYR A 508 -9.90 14.41 -5.62
C TYR A 508 -9.57 15.91 -5.66
N TYR A 509 -10.28 16.68 -6.48
CA TYR A 509 -9.97 18.10 -6.63
C TYR A 509 -11.19 19.01 -6.46
N GLY A 510 -12.41 18.48 -6.58
CA GLY A 510 -13.62 19.29 -6.66
C GLY A 510 -13.98 20.05 -5.38
N LYS A 511 -13.69 19.47 -4.19
CA LYS A 511 -14.15 20.06 -2.91
C LYS A 511 -13.50 21.43 -2.62
N TYR A 512 -12.21 21.55 -2.85
CA TYR A 512 -11.42 22.74 -2.52
C TYR A 512 -10.87 23.48 -3.74
N CYS A 513 -11.37 23.16 -4.93
CA CYS A 513 -11.03 23.90 -6.15
C CYS A 513 -11.44 25.35 -6.03
N LYS A 514 -10.47 26.27 -6.24
CA LYS A 514 -10.73 27.73 -6.17
C LYS A 514 -11.31 28.27 -7.47
N ASN A 515 -10.89 27.73 -8.61
CA ASN A 515 -11.37 28.13 -9.94
C ASN A 515 -11.36 26.94 -10.92
N PRO A 516 -12.54 26.36 -11.26
CA PRO A 516 -12.62 25.19 -12.15
C PRO A 516 -12.16 25.43 -13.61
N GLN A 517 -11.93 26.67 -14.00
CA GLN A 517 -11.46 27.04 -15.35
C GLN A 517 -9.95 27.36 -15.36
N SER A 518 -9.30 27.30 -14.20
CA SER A 518 -7.89 27.65 -14.07
C SER A 518 -6.97 26.53 -14.55
N THR A 519 -5.86 26.93 -15.17
CA THR A 519 -4.70 26.06 -15.44
C THR A 519 -3.59 26.25 -14.38
N ASP A 520 -3.78 27.12 -13.40
CA ASP A 520 -2.84 27.31 -12.30
C ASP A 520 -3.06 26.17 -11.26
N TRP A 521 -2.01 25.42 -10.98
CA TRP A 521 -2.05 24.31 -10.02
C TRP A 521 -2.47 24.78 -8.61
N ARG A 522 -2.26 26.03 -8.24
CA ARG A 522 -2.61 26.60 -6.92
C ARG A 522 -4.11 26.62 -6.66
N ASP A 523 -4.89 26.52 -7.72
CA ASP A 523 -6.36 26.45 -7.63
C ASP A 523 -6.90 25.04 -7.43
N TRP A 524 -6.00 24.01 -7.46
CA TRP A 524 -6.37 22.62 -7.47
C TRP A 524 -5.68 21.80 -6.36
N PRO A 525 -5.91 22.08 -5.07
CA PRO A 525 -5.37 21.24 -4.00
C PRO A 525 -5.96 19.82 -4.09
N TYR A 526 -5.08 18.82 -4.01
CA TYR A 526 -5.49 17.43 -3.98
C TYR A 526 -6.09 17.08 -2.62
N MET A 527 -7.30 16.54 -2.59
CA MET A 527 -7.97 16.09 -1.37
C MET A 527 -7.78 14.58 -1.18
N ALA A 528 -7.07 14.20 -0.13
CA ALA A 528 -6.75 12.79 0.15
C ALA A 528 -7.96 11.97 0.63
N GLY A 529 -8.97 12.62 1.21
CA GLY A 529 -10.07 11.94 1.88
C GLY A 529 -9.69 11.33 3.23
N ASP A 530 -8.56 11.76 3.80
CA ASP A 530 -8.11 11.42 5.15
C ASP A 530 -8.22 12.66 6.05
N ALA A 531 -8.59 12.44 7.33
CA ALA A 531 -8.55 13.47 8.36
C ALA A 531 -7.16 13.47 9.01
N ALA A 532 -6.65 14.67 9.31
CA ALA A 532 -5.36 14.82 9.95
C ALA A 532 -5.28 16.02 10.89
N VAL A 533 -4.31 15.97 11.78
CA VAL A 533 -3.82 17.11 12.57
C VAL A 533 -2.37 17.36 12.20
N MET A 534 -2.00 18.61 12.01
CA MET A 534 -0.63 19.01 11.75
C MET A 534 -0.04 19.68 12.98
N ALA A 535 1.07 19.18 13.49
CA ALA A 535 1.81 19.75 14.60
C ALA A 535 2.57 21.03 14.17
N GLU A 536 3.03 21.83 15.14
CA GLU A 536 3.78 23.07 14.88
C GLU A 536 5.06 22.82 14.08
N ASP A 537 5.69 21.66 14.28
CA ASP A 537 6.89 21.22 13.57
C ASP A 537 6.60 20.63 12.17
N GLY A 538 5.36 20.68 11.69
CA GLY A 538 4.92 20.17 10.40
C GLY A 538 4.65 18.67 10.34
N TYR A 539 4.82 17.94 11.44
CA TYR A 539 4.52 16.51 11.49
C TYR A 539 3.01 16.27 11.40
N VAL A 540 2.62 15.35 10.51
CA VAL A 540 1.21 15.03 10.24
C VAL A 540 0.81 13.76 10.98
N ARG A 541 -0.25 13.84 11.77
CA ARG A 541 -0.91 12.70 12.37
C ARG A 541 -2.19 12.39 11.62
N ILE A 542 -2.27 11.20 11.07
CA ILE A 542 -3.46 10.74 10.36
C ILE A 542 -4.47 10.16 11.36
N LEU A 543 -5.70 10.66 11.31
CA LEU A 543 -6.78 10.23 12.20
C LEU A 543 -7.65 9.12 11.60
N GLY A 544 -7.54 8.89 10.31
CA GLY A 544 -8.32 7.93 9.53
C GLY A 544 -9.02 8.57 8.34
N ARG A 545 -9.88 7.79 7.68
CA ARG A 545 -10.70 8.29 6.56
C ARG A 545 -11.73 9.30 7.07
N ILE A 546 -11.99 10.33 6.28
CA ILE A 546 -13.05 11.33 6.62
C ILE A 546 -14.39 10.64 6.82
N ASP A 547 -14.68 9.60 6.03
CA ASP A 547 -15.91 8.81 6.11
C ASP A 547 -15.99 7.93 7.38
N ASP A 548 -14.83 7.65 8.04
CA ASP A 548 -14.72 6.84 9.25
C ASP A 548 -14.61 7.71 10.54
N VAL A 549 -14.60 9.04 10.43
CA VAL A 549 -14.59 9.94 11.58
C VAL A 549 -15.97 9.94 12.24
N ILE A 550 -16.00 9.76 13.57
CA ILE A 550 -17.24 9.70 14.36
C ILE A 550 -17.58 11.10 14.85
N ASN A 551 -18.80 11.54 14.61
CA ASN A 551 -19.29 12.84 15.10
C ASN A 551 -20.15 12.64 16.34
N VAL A 552 -19.56 12.76 17.53
CA VAL A 552 -20.25 12.63 18.82
C VAL A 552 -20.60 14.01 19.34
N SER A 553 -21.88 14.35 19.42
CA SER A 553 -22.37 15.64 19.94
C SER A 553 -21.69 16.87 19.32
N GLY A 554 -21.40 16.82 18.00
CA GLY A 554 -20.72 17.90 17.28
C GLY A 554 -19.18 17.87 17.35
N HIS A 555 -18.60 16.92 18.07
CA HIS A 555 -17.15 16.72 18.13
C HIS A 555 -16.73 15.60 17.20
N ARG A 556 -15.71 15.86 16.37
CA ARG A 556 -15.11 14.87 15.48
C ARG A 556 -14.06 14.06 16.23
N LEU A 557 -14.30 12.76 16.35
CA LEU A 557 -13.38 11.80 16.97
C LEU A 557 -12.83 10.86 15.87
N GLY A 558 -11.51 10.76 15.81
CA GLY A 558 -10.86 9.79 14.92
C GLY A 558 -11.05 8.37 15.45
N THR A 559 -11.50 7.46 14.59
CA THR A 559 -11.59 6.03 14.96
C THR A 559 -10.27 5.50 15.47
N LYS A 560 -9.16 5.92 14.87
CA LYS A 560 -7.82 5.52 15.26
C LYS A 560 -7.39 6.00 16.64
N GLU A 561 -7.85 7.15 17.08
CA GLU A 561 -7.58 7.64 18.43
C GLU A 561 -8.26 6.79 19.49
N ILE A 562 -9.52 6.40 19.25
CA ILE A 562 -10.28 5.54 20.16
C ILE A 562 -9.66 4.12 20.18
N GLU A 563 -9.29 3.59 19.02
CA GLU A 563 -8.61 2.30 18.90
C GLU A 563 -7.26 2.31 19.63
N SER A 564 -6.46 3.37 19.48
CA SER A 564 -5.18 3.53 20.18
C SER A 564 -5.38 3.60 21.69
N ALA A 565 -6.39 4.36 22.16
CA ALA A 565 -6.72 4.44 23.57
C ALA A 565 -7.16 3.08 24.16
N ALA A 566 -7.90 2.27 23.40
CA ALA A 566 -8.27 0.92 23.80
C ALA A 566 -7.06 -0.02 23.92
N LEU A 567 -6.04 0.15 23.08
CA LEU A 567 -4.81 -0.63 23.10
C LEU A 567 -3.91 -0.33 24.30
N SER A 568 -4.17 0.76 25.05
CA SER A 568 -3.49 1.02 26.32
C SER A 568 -3.85 0.01 27.43
N ALA A 569 -4.98 -0.68 27.29
CA ALA A 569 -5.29 -1.85 28.11
C ALA A 569 -4.42 -3.03 27.68
N VAL A 570 -3.55 -3.51 28.58
CA VAL A 570 -2.51 -4.50 28.29
C VAL A 570 -3.02 -5.84 27.75
N GLU A 571 -4.28 -6.15 28.02
CA GLU A 571 -4.97 -7.36 27.59
C GLU A 571 -5.40 -7.31 26.12
N VAL A 572 -5.57 -6.10 25.55
CA VAL A 572 -6.09 -5.90 24.20
C VAL A 572 -4.97 -6.16 23.17
N ALA A 573 -5.29 -6.95 22.16
CA ALA A 573 -4.40 -7.23 21.04
C ALA A 573 -4.71 -6.35 19.82
N GLU A 574 -6.01 -6.19 19.50
CA GLU A 574 -6.49 -5.37 18.39
C GLU A 574 -7.78 -4.68 18.78
N ALA A 575 -8.01 -3.52 18.20
CA ALA A 575 -9.22 -2.73 18.40
C ALA A 575 -9.75 -2.22 17.06
N ALA A 576 -11.07 -2.14 16.93
CA ALA A 576 -11.77 -1.51 15.82
C ALA A 576 -12.98 -0.76 16.32
N VAL A 577 -13.16 0.46 15.85
CA VAL A 577 -14.28 1.34 16.25
C VAL A 577 -15.17 1.62 15.05
N VAL A 578 -16.47 1.63 15.29
CA VAL A 578 -17.47 2.02 14.29
C VAL A 578 -18.44 3.05 14.89
N ALA A 579 -18.95 3.92 14.04
CA ALA A 579 -19.99 4.87 14.39
C ALA A 579 -21.36 4.18 14.39
N VAL A 580 -22.12 4.34 15.46
CA VAL A 580 -23.48 3.84 15.58
C VAL A 580 -24.43 5.00 15.84
N PRO A 581 -25.60 5.08 15.18
CA PRO A 581 -26.58 6.11 15.44
C PRO A 581 -27.03 6.12 16.91
N ASP A 582 -27.13 7.31 17.51
CA ASP A 582 -27.65 7.54 18.84
C ASP A 582 -28.65 8.70 18.82
N GLU A 583 -29.80 8.54 19.47
CA GLU A 583 -30.90 9.50 19.44
C GLU A 583 -30.54 10.86 20.08
N ILE A 584 -29.61 10.88 21.04
CA ILE A 584 -29.25 12.08 21.79
C ILE A 584 -27.95 12.70 21.28
N LYS A 585 -26.95 11.87 20.99
CA LYS A 585 -25.59 12.30 20.63
C LYS A 585 -25.34 12.36 19.13
N GLY A 586 -26.33 11.96 18.32
CA GLY A 586 -26.21 11.79 16.88
C GLY A 586 -25.51 10.48 16.51
N THR A 587 -24.27 10.28 16.95
CA THR A 587 -23.56 9.00 16.87
C THR A 587 -22.76 8.73 18.14
N VAL A 588 -22.53 7.46 18.43
CA VAL A 588 -21.62 6.99 19.48
C VAL A 588 -20.66 5.96 18.93
N PRO A 589 -19.45 5.83 19.48
CA PRO A 589 -18.53 4.78 19.09
C PRO A 589 -18.95 3.44 19.70
N ASP A 590 -19.09 2.39 18.90
CA ASP A 590 -19.05 1.00 19.33
C ASP A 590 -17.65 0.45 19.12
N LEU A 591 -17.07 -0.16 20.14
CA LEU A 591 -15.70 -0.63 20.18
C LEU A 591 -15.66 -2.16 20.18
N TYR A 592 -14.97 -2.72 19.22
CA TYR A 592 -14.66 -4.13 19.11
C TYR A 592 -13.19 -4.35 19.51
N VAL A 593 -12.93 -5.33 20.36
CA VAL A 593 -11.56 -5.67 20.79
C VAL A 593 -11.32 -7.17 20.71
N SER A 594 -10.16 -7.59 20.25
CA SER A 594 -9.67 -8.96 20.42
C SER A 594 -8.56 -8.98 21.47
N LEU A 595 -8.46 -10.07 22.23
CA LEU A 595 -7.55 -10.19 23.35
C LEU A 595 -6.24 -10.90 22.96
N LYS A 596 -5.20 -10.61 23.71
CA LYS A 596 -3.96 -11.39 23.67
C LYS A 596 -4.18 -12.79 24.22
N PRO A 597 -3.38 -13.79 23.82
CA PRO A 597 -3.47 -15.13 24.38
C PRO A 597 -3.36 -15.13 25.92
N GLY A 598 -4.20 -15.95 26.57
CA GLY A 598 -4.20 -16.09 28.04
C GLY A 598 -5.16 -15.17 28.79
N TYR A 599 -5.86 -14.28 28.08
CA TYR A 599 -6.92 -13.45 28.68
C TYR A 599 -8.31 -13.94 28.26
N GLU A 600 -9.27 -13.80 29.15
CA GLU A 600 -10.67 -14.21 28.93
C GLU A 600 -11.59 -12.99 28.77
N ALA A 601 -12.62 -13.16 27.93
CA ALA A 601 -13.65 -12.16 27.76
C ALA A 601 -14.56 -12.05 28.99
N THR A 602 -14.46 -10.94 29.73
CA THR A 602 -15.27 -10.66 30.89
C THR A 602 -15.91 -9.27 30.82
N THR A 603 -17.00 -9.06 31.53
CA THR A 603 -17.67 -7.75 31.63
C THR A 603 -16.77 -6.72 32.30
N GLU A 604 -15.97 -7.17 33.28
CA GLU A 604 -15.00 -6.32 33.99
C GLU A 604 -13.90 -5.83 33.05
N LEU A 605 -13.43 -6.70 32.14
CA LEU A 605 -12.42 -6.32 31.13
C LEU A 605 -13.00 -5.37 30.09
N ALA A 606 -14.23 -5.60 29.62
CA ALA A 606 -14.91 -4.66 28.71
C ALA A 606 -15.06 -3.27 29.36
N LYS A 607 -15.41 -3.23 30.65
CA LYS A 607 -15.45 -1.97 31.41
C LYS A 607 -14.08 -1.31 31.53
N LYS A 608 -13.04 -2.09 31.86
CA LYS A 608 -11.66 -1.58 31.94
C LYS A 608 -11.20 -0.94 30.62
N VAL A 609 -11.51 -1.56 29.50
CA VAL A 609 -11.21 -1.00 28.17
C VAL A 609 -11.98 0.29 27.90
N SER A 610 -13.28 0.32 28.25
CA SER A 610 -14.11 1.55 28.13
C SER A 610 -13.59 2.68 29.01
N ASP A 611 -13.16 2.36 30.23
CA ASP A 611 -12.60 3.34 31.16
C ASP A 611 -11.23 3.85 30.62
N ALA A 612 -10.38 2.98 30.10
CA ALA A 612 -9.12 3.37 29.48
C ALA A 612 -9.33 4.36 28.30
N VAL A 613 -10.32 4.14 27.44
CA VAL A 613 -10.68 5.09 26.39
C VAL A 613 -11.12 6.43 26.99
N SER A 614 -11.93 6.38 28.04
CA SER A 614 -12.43 7.59 28.70
C SER A 614 -11.34 8.37 29.42
N ASP A 615 -10.37 7.68 30.02
CA ASP A 615 -9.25 8.29 30.74
C ASP A 615 -8.28 8.98 29.75
N VAL A 616 -8.09 8.40 28.57
CA VAL A 616 -7.20 8.93 27.55
C VAL A 616 -7.85 10.07 26.75
N LEU A 617 -9.09 9.89 26.26
CA LEU A 617 -9.75 10.80 25.33
C LEU A 617 -10.90 11.62 25.95
N GLY A 618 -11.20 11.40 27.23
CA GLY A 618 -12.32 12.03 27.91
C GLY A 618 -13.66 11.31 27.69
N LYS A 619 -14.64 11.67 28.48
CA LYS A 619 -15.98 11.05 28.52
C LYS A 619 -16.75 11.12 27.20
N ILE A 620 -16.38 12.04 26.31
CA ILE A 620 -17.01 12.20 25.00
C ILE A 620 -16.71 11.02 24.07
N ALA A 621 -15.52 10.45 24.19
CA ALA A 621 -15.07 9.30 23.41
C ALA A 621 -15.50 7.96 24.02
N LYS A 622 -16.19 7.96 25.15
CA LYS A 622 -16.62 6.75 25.83
C LYS A 622 -17.47 5.89 24.89
N PRO A 623 -17.04 4.62 24.61
CA PRO A 623 -17.81 3.70 23.79
C PRO A 623 -19.23 3.47 24.33
N GLY A 624 -20.21 3.39 23.45
CA GLY A 624 -21.56 2.94 23.78
C GLY A 624 -21.54 1.48 24.23
N HIS A 625 -20.84 0.66 23.47
CA HIS A 625 -20.59 -0.76 23.79
C HIS A 625 -19.12 -1.11 23.56
N VAL A 626 -18.65 -2.09 24.32
CA VAL A 626 -17.34 -2.75 24.10
C VAL A 626 -17.61 -4.23 23.91
N TYR A 627 -17.39 -4.72 22.69
CA TYR A 627 -17.54 -6.12 22.32
C TYR A 627 -16.17 -6.79 22.30
N ILE A 628 -16.00 -7.81 23.14
CA ILE A 628 -14.78 -8.64 23.12
C ILE A 628 -15.03 -9.80 22.16
N VAL A 629 -14.39 -9.76 21.01
CA VAL A 629 -14.61 -10.70 19.89
C VAL A 629 -13.40 -11.64 19.71
N PRO A 630 -13.60 -12.85 19.14
CA PRO A 630 -12.49 -13.78 18.93
C PRO A 630 -11.46 -13.28 17.94
N ASP A 631 -11.90 -12.63 16.87
CA ASP A 631 -11.08 -11.94 15.88
C ASP A 631 -11.89 -10.87 15.14
N MET A 632 -11.24 -10.00 14.35
CA MET A 632 -11.88 -8.99 13.53
C MET A 632 -12.18 -9.53 12.13
N PRO A 633 -13.27 -9.08 11.45
CA PRO A 633 -13.45 -9.37 10.03
C PRO A 633 -12.39 -8.64 9.22
N LYS A 634 -11.50 -9.38 8.59
CA LYS A 634 -10.34 -8.85 7.88
C LYS A 634 -10.37 -9.22 6.40
N THR A 635 -9.91 -8.33 5.55
CA THR A 635 -9.54 -8.68 4.19
C THR A 635 -8.38 -9.66 4.20
N ARG A 636 -8.14 -10.31 3.08
CA ARG A 636 -6.96 -11.18 2.92
C ARG A 636 -5.61 -10.46 3.02
N SER A 637 -5.62 -9.12 2.91
CA SER A 637 -4.47 -8.28 3.20
C SER A 637 -4.34 -7.88 4.68
N GLY A 638 -5.23 -8.39 5.54
CA GLY A 638 -5.23 -8.11 6.98
C GLY A 638 -5.96 -6.83 7.39
N LYS A 639 -6.50 -6.05 6.46
CA LYS A 639 -7.23 -4.82 6.77
C LYS A 639 -8.58 -5.14 7.39
N ILE A 640 -8.88 -4.54 8.54
CA ILE A 640 -10.17 -4.69 9.23
C ILE A 640 -11.30 -4.06 8.38
N MET A 641 -12.36 -4.82 8.19
CA MET A 641 -13.54 -4.40 7.43
C MET A 641 -14.59 -3.74 8.34
N ARG A 642 -14.32 -2.47 8.73
CA ARG A 642 -15.21 -1.70 9.63
C ARG A 642 -16.64 -1.61 9.12
N ARG A 643 -16.87 -1.59 7.81
CA ARG A 643 -18.22 -1.61 7.22
C ARG A 643 -19.05 -2.77 7.74
N ILE A 644 -18.45 -3.95 7.88
CA ILE A 644 -19.14 -5.15 8.38
C ILE A 644 -19.51 -5.00 9.85
N LEU A 645 -18.57 -4.52 10.67
CA LEU A 645 -18.82 -4.25 12.09
C LEU A 645 -19.90 -3.18 12.28
N ALA A 646 -19.85 -2.10 11.49
CA ALA A 646 -20.87 -1.06 11.50
C ALA A 646 -22.26 -1.58 11.10
N SER A 647 -22.34 -2.46 10.08
CA SER A 647 -23.59 -3.10 9.69
C SER A 647 -24.15 -3.99 10.82
N ILE A 648 -23.27 -4.75 11.49
CA ILE A 648 -23.66 -5.60 12.62
C ILE A 648 -24.18 -4.75 13.79
N SER A 649 -23.42 -3.71 14.22
CA SER A 649 -23.84 -2.79 15.30
C SER A 649 -25.14 -2.06 14.98
N SER A 650 -25.40 -1.78 13.71
CA SER A 650 -26.61 -1.07 13.25
C SER A 650 -27.76 -1.99 12.87
N TYR A 651 -27.65 -3.30 13.10
CA TYR A 651 -28.65 -4.33 12.74
C TYR A 651 -29.00 -4.36 11.25
N ASN A 652 -28.04 -3.98 10.40
CA ASN A 652 -28.18 -3.99 8.94
C ASN A 652 -27.60 -5.25 8.30
N ASP A 653 -27.94 -5.48 7.03
CA ASP A 653 -27.29 -6.51 6.22
C ASP A 653 -25.80 -6.18 6.02
N VAL A 654 -24.92 -7.14 6.27
CA VAL A 654 -23.48 -7.00 6.11
C VAL A 654 -23.03 -6.94 4.64
N GLY A 655 -23.90 -7.34 3.72
CA GLY A 655 -23.62 -7.35 2.27
C GLY A 655 -22.53 -8.35 1.87
N ASP A 656 -21.77 -8.02 0.84
CA ASP A 656 -20.74 -8.91 0.30
C ASP A 656 -19.57 -9.13 1.28
N VAL A 657 -19.36 -10.38 1.67
CA VAL A 657 -18.27 -10.85 2.56
C VAL A 657 -17.21 -11.67 1.82
N THR A 658 -17.30 -11.80 0.50
CA THR A 658 -16.42 -12.67 -0.31
C THR A 658 -14.95 -12.23 -0.33
N THR A 659 -14.68 -11.01 0.06
CA THR A 659 -13.32 -10.45 0.16
C THR A 659 -12.64 -10.72 1.50
N LEU A 660 -13.35 -11.32 2.47
CA LEU A 660 -12.81 -11.62 3.78
C LEU A 660 -11.87 -12.84 3.76
N ALA A 661 -10.87 -12.76 4.63
CA ALA A 661 -10.01 -13.91 4.94
C ALA A 661 -10.66 -14.91 5.90
N ASN A 662 -11.55 -14.39 6.76
CA ASN A 662 -12.20 -15.10 7.86
C ASN A 662 -13.72 -14.80 7.90
N PRO A 663 -14.48 -15.19 6.86
CA PRO A 663 -15.93 -14.88 6.78
C PRO A 663 -16.75 -15.53 7.91
N GLU A 664 -16.28 -16.61 8.51
CA GLU A 664 -16.90 -17.29 9.65
C GLU A 664 -17.03 -16.39 10.89
N VAL A 665 -16.08 -15.50 11.10
CA VAL A 665 -16.06 -14.55 12.23
C VAL A 665 -17.26 -13.59 12.18
N VAL A 666 -17.80 -13.32 11.00
CA VAL A 666 -18.94 -12.39 10.85
C VAL A 666 -20.18 -12.89 11.57
N GLU A 667 -20.50 -14.19 11.43
CA GLU A 667 -21.67 -14.79 12.12
C GLU A 667 -21.43 -14.90 13.63
N GLU A 668 -20.21 -15.21 14.06
CA GLU A 668 -19.87 -15.22 15.49
C GLU A 668 -20.05 -13.84 16.12
N ILE A 669 -19.53 -12.78 15.49
CA ILE A 669 -19.70 -11.41 15.96
C ILE A 669 -21.18 -11.01 15.93
N ARG A 670 -21.92 -11.38 14.87
CA ARG A 670 -23.35 -11.09 14.79
C ARG A 670 -24.12 -11.68 15.97
N HIS A 671 -23.86 -12.93 16.32
CA HIS A 671 -24.47 -13.56 17.49
C HIS A 671 -24.12 -12.89 18.81
N MET A 672 -22.89 -12.39 18.95
CA MET A 672 -22.45 -11.68 20.16
C MET A 672 -23.11 -10.29 20.31
N VAL A 673 -23.39 -9.62 19.21
CA VAL A 673 -23.90 -8.23 19.20
C VAL A 673 -25.43 -8.19 19.17
N GLN A 674 -26.04 -9.10 18.43
CA GLN A 674 -27.47 -9.09 18.13
C GLN A 674 -28.28 -10.15 18.92
N GLY A 675 -27.58 -11.09 19.60
CA GLY A 675 -28.17 -12.14 20.44
C GLY A 675 -28.54 -13.36 19.66
#